data_8ce14ff3d70198ecc326fd40196a2395
#
_entry.id   8ce14ff3d70198ecc326fd40196a2395
#
_cell.length_a   1.000
_cell.length_b   1.000
_cell.length_c   1.000
_cell.angle_alpha   90.00
_cell.angle_beta   90.00
_cell.angle_gamma   90.00
#
_symmetry.space_group_name_H-M   'P 1'
#
loop_
_entity.id
_entity.type
_entity.pdbx_description
1 polymer ?
#
loop_
_entity_poly.entity_id
_entity_poly.type
_entity_poly.pdbx_seq_one_letter_code
_entity_poly.pdbx_strand_id
1 'polypeptide(L)'
;MAAAAVAATATTTLLLLLLCVLALSQAFYLPGLAPVSFCEKAEEHLNCLSTIELYMNRLDSVESVLPYEYNAFDFCKAPESKQRPTENLGQVLFGERIEPSPYKVTFKEETACAALCEPKVYEPGSAVDQANLDFLKKAMHFNYQHHWIVDNMPVTWCYHVDEGKLFCNPGFPVGCYVTASGQPKDACIISTEFKEPDSFYLFNHVDVTLSYHSGAAEGWEGARLVAAKVVPRSIKHAVNEKPTCTGPPLSIPQSGTERVTVLYTYSVSFVETNNIKWASRWDYILESMPHTNIQWFSIMNSLVIVLFLSGMVAMIMLRTLHKDIARYNQMDSVDEAQEEFGWKLVHGDVFRPPRKGMFLSVCLGSGTQIFIMTFITLFFACLGFLSPANRGALMTCAVVLWVLLGTPAGYVSARMYKTFGGEKWKTNVILTAFLWPGLVFADFFMMNLILWAERSSAAVPFGTLVVVLALWFCVSVPLTFLGAYFGFRRRPIEHPVRTNQIPRQIPVQSLYTRPLPGTVMGGVLPFGCIFIQLFFILNSIWSHQMYYMFGFLFLVFIILLITCSEATILLCYFHLCAEDYHWWWRAFLTSGFTAVYLLAYAVHYFRHTERHTHTKLAIEGVASTILYFGYTLIMVLIFFLFTGTIGFFACFWFVTKIYGVVKVD
;
A
#
# COMPACT_ATOMS: atom_id res chain seq x y z
N MET A 1 4.10 -11.33 44.79
CA MET A 1 2.72 -10.80 44.94
C MET A 1 2.61 -9.31 44.57
N ALA A 2 3.46 -8.41 45.00
CA ALA A 2 3.37 -6.98 44.66
C ALA A 2 3.47 -6.69 43.14
N ALA A 3 4.35 -7.36 42.40
CA ALA A 3 4.48 -7.16 40.95
C ALA A 3 3.25 -7.65 40.14
N ALA A 4 2.58 -8.69 40.62
CA ALA A 4 1.34 -9.19 39.99
C ALA A 4 0.15 -8.24 40.25
N ALA A 5 0.10 -7.63 41.43
CA ALA A 5 -0.92 -6.61 41.75
C ALA A 5 -0.75 -5.33 40.94
N VAL A 6 0.50 -4.87 40.73
CA VAL A 6 0.81 -3.70 39.91
C VAL A 6 0.49 -3.98 38.42
N ALA A 7 0.79 -5.18 37.92
CA ALA A 7 0.42 -5.57 36.56
C ALA A 7 -1.10 -5.67 36.37
N ALA A 8 -1.83 -6.21 37.36
CA ALA A 8 -3.29 -6.29 37.31
C ALA A 8 -3.95 -4.91 37.38
N THR A 9 -3.44 -3.99 38.18
CA THR A 9 -3.94 -2.60 38.22
C THR A 9 -3.62 -1.83 36.96
N ALA A 10 -2.46 -2.04 36.34
CA ALA A 10 -2.09 -1.42 35.08
C ALA A 10 -2.98 -1.93 33.92
N THR A 11 -3.28 -3.23 33.88
CA THR A 11 -4.18 -3.81 32.86
C THR A 11 -5.62 -3.36 33.05
N THR A 12 -6.11 -3.26 34.27
CA THR A 12 -7.48 -2.76 34.53
C THR A 12 -7.62 -1.25 34.25
N THR A 13 -6.61 -0.44 34.54
CA THR A 13 -6.62 0.99 34.17
C THR A 13 -6.52 1.18 32.66
N LEU A 14 -5.72 0.36 31.94
CA LEU A 14 -5.65 0.39 30.49
C LEU A 14 -6.98 -0.03 29.84
N LEU A 15 -7.64 -1.05 30.39
CA LEU A 15 -8.94 -1.52 29.91
C LEU A 15 -10.05 -0.49 30.16
N LEU A 16 -10.04 0.18 31.33
CA LEU A 16 -10.95 1.27 31.65
C LEU A 16 -10.72 2.50 30.76
N LEU A 17 -9.46 2.85 30.46
CA LEU A 17 -9.13 3.91 29.52
C LEU A 17 -9.60 3.55 28.11
N LEU A 18 -9.43 2.31 27.67
CA LEU A 18 -9.89 1.83 26.37
C LEU A 18 -11.44 1.85 26.29
N LEU A 19 -12.13 1.45 27.36
CA LEU A 19 -13.59 1.52 27.44
C LEU A 19 -14.11 2.96 27.49
N CYS A 20 -13.42 3.88 28.18
CA CYS A 20 -13.75 5.31 28.16
C CYS A 20 -13.53 5.92 26.75
N VAL A 21 -12.46 5.55 26.05
CA VAL A 21 -12.21 5.99 24.68
C VAL A 21 -13.27 5.45 23.73
N LEU A 22 -13.67 4.18 23.88
CA LEU A 22 -14.74 3.57 23.11
C LEU A 22 -16.13 4.19 23.41
N ALA A 23 -16.41 4.53 24.66
CA ALA A 23 -17.66 5.21 25.03
C ALA A 23 -17.73 6.67 24.54
N LEU A 24 -16.61 7.35 24.42
CA LEU A 24 -16.49 8.70 23.83
C LEU A 24 -16.53 8.70 22.30
N SER A 25 -16.39 7.55 21.65
CA SER A 25 -16.34 7.43 20.18
C SER A 25 -17.67 7.63 19.45
N GLN A 26 -18.78 7.79 20.17
CA GLN A 26 -20.10 8.02 19.52
C GLN A 26 -20.31 9.44 18.96
N ALA A 27 -19.36 10.35 19.11
CA ALA A 27 -19.48 11.74 18.63
C ALA A 27 -18.21 12.27 17.94
N PHE A 28 -17.34 11.39 17.42
CA PHE A 28 -16.14 11.85 16.75
C PHE A 28 -16.40 12.06 15.26
N TYR A 29 -16.61 13.31 14.84
CA TYR A 29 -16.33 13.70 13.47
C TYR A 29 -14.84 13.52 13.23
N LEU A 30 -14.49 12.65 12.28
CA LEU A 30 -13.12 12.54 11.82
C LEU A 30 -12.62 13.95 11.44
N PRO A 31 -11.49 14.43 11.99
CA PRO A 31 -10.94 15.70 11.59
C PRO A 31 -10.53 15.63 10.12
N GLY A 32 -11.13 16.41 9.27
CA GLY A 32 -10.66 16.49 7.89
C GLY A 32 -11.64 17.11 6.89
N LEU A 33 -12.93 16.89 6.98
CA LEU A 33 -13.87 17.39 5.98
C LEU A 33 -15.13 17.90 6.66
N ALA A 34 -15.36 19.21 6.53
CA ALA A 34 -16.65 19.80 6.87
C ALA A 34 -17.67 19.42 5.80
N PRO A 35 -18.91 19.07 6.17
CA PRO A 35 -19.96 18.83 5.19
C PRO A 35 -20.28 20.09 4.40
N VAL A 36 -20.33 19.97 3.08
CA VAL A 36 -20.77 21.05 2.19
C VAL A 36 -22.28 20.91 2.01
N SER A 37 -23.01 21.98 2.28
CA SER A 37 -24.46 22.04 2.04
C SER A 37 -24.75 22.69 0.69
N PHE A 38 -25.65 22.10 -0.07
CA PHE A 38 -26.11 22.60 -1.38
C PHE A 38 -27.54 23.06 -1.29
N CYS A 39 -27.89 24.10 -2.07
CA CYS A 39 -29.22 24.66 -2.15
C CYS A 39 -29.54 25.11 -3.57
N GLU A 40 -30.82 25.39 -3.84
CA GLU A 40 -31.25 25.96 -5.11
C GLU A 40 -30.77 27.42 -5.25
N LYS A 41 -30.58 27.90 -6.46
CA LYS A 41 -30.08 29.28 -6.74
C LYS A 41 -30.87 30.37 -6.01
N ALA A 42 -32.17 30.17 -5.79
CA ALA A 42 -33.03 31.12 -5.08
C ALA A 42 -32.69 31.22 -3.57
N GLU A 43 -32.00 30.24 -3.00
CA GLU A 43 -31.70 30.11 -1.58
C GLU A 43 -30.22 30.31 -1.27
N GLU A 44 -29.39 30.74 -2.21
CA GLU A 44 -27.92 30.84 -2.12
C GLU A 44 -27.41 31.78 -0.98
N HIS A 45 -28.30 32.57 -0.37
CA HIS A 45 -28.00 33.45 0.77
C HIS A 45 -27.93 32.75 2.14
N LEU A 46 -28.18 31.46 2.21
CA LEU A 46 -28.28 30.64 3.44
C LEU A 46 -27.03 29.82 3.78
N ASN A 47 -25.81 30.27 3.52
CA ASN A 47 -24.56 29.54 3.76
C ASN A 47 -24.48 28.20 2.99
N CYS A 48 -25.12 28.05 1.87
CA CYS A 48 -25.07 26.89 1.01
C CYS A 48 -24.63 27.27 -0.41
N LEU A 49 -24.13 26.30 -1.16
CA LEU A 49 -23.66 26.49 -2.52
C LEU A 49 -24.73 26.03 -3.52
N SER A 50 -24.96 26.81 -4.58
CA SER A 50 -25.86 26.41 -5.68
C SER A 50 -25.12 25.61 -6.77
N THR A 51 -23.80 25.79 -6.89
CA THR A 51 -22.97 25.14 -7.90
C THR A 51 -22.22 23.96 -7.32
N ILE A 52 -22.28 22.84 -8.03
CA ILE A 52 -21.52 21.63 -7.67
C ILE A 52 -20.26 21.59 -8.54
N GLU A 53 -19.11 21.64 -7.90
CA GLU A 53 -17.85 21.54 -8.61
C GLU A 53 -17.48 20.08 -8.86
N LEU A 54 -17.26 19.75 -10.12
CA LEU A 54 -16.74 18.48 -10.56
C LEU A 54 -15.25 18.68 -10.90
N TYR A 55 -14.41 17.82 -10.37
CA TYR A 55 -12.98 17.81 -10.64
C TYR A 55 -12.59 16.54 -11.39
N MET A 56 -11.56 16.65 -12.20
CA MET A 56 -10.97 15.53 -12.93
C MET A 56 -9.61 15.20 -12.36
N ASN A 57 -9.40 13.92 -12.09
CA ASN A 57 -8.11 13.43 -11.68
C ASN A 57 -7.37 12.81 -12.88
N ARG A 58 -6.23 12.23 -12.66
CA ARG A 58 -5.47 11.48 -13.67
C ARG A 58 -6.31 10.39 -14.32
N LEU A 59 -5.96 10.04 -15.56
CA LEU A 59 -6.43 8.83 -16.21
C LEU A 59 -5.41 7.72 -15.97
N ASP A 60 -5.85 6.57 -15.51
CA ASP A 60 -5.00 5.39 -15.33
C ASP A 60 -5.60 4.15 -15.99
N SER A 61 -4.80 3.11 -16.09
CA SER A 61 -5.16 1.85 -16.69
C SER A 61 -4.62 0.69 -15.87
N VAL A 62 -5.36 -0.39 -15.83
CA VAL A 62 -4.91 -1.66 -15.25
C VAL A 62 -3.85 -2.34 -16.15
N GLU A 63 -3.87 -2.07 -17.45
CA GLU A 63 -2.95 -2.64 -18.44
C GLU A 63 -1.65 -1.83 -18.60
N SER A 64 -1.59 -0.60 -18.06
CA SER A 64 -0.42 0.28 -18.10
C SER A 64 -0.13 0.91 -16.75
N VAL A 65 1.12 0.88 -16.32
CA VAL A 65 1.57 1.53 -15.08
C VAL A 65 1.72 3.05 -15.24
N LEU A 66 1.53 3.58 -16.44
CA LEU A 66 1.70 4.99 -16.78
C LEU A 66 0.34 5.74 -16.71
N PRO A 67 0.04 6.51 -15.67
CA PRO A 67 -1.10 7.41 -15.67
C PRO A 67 -0.79 8.70 -16.45
N TYR A 68 -1.82 9.33 -17.01
CA TYR A 68 -1.72 10.60 -17.71
C TYR A 68 -2.64 11.65 -17.13
N GLU A 69 -2.27 12.92 -17.27
CA GLU A 69 -3.13 14.05 -16.92
C GLU A 69 -4.30 14.14 -17.90
N TYR A 70 -5.43 14.65 -17.42
CA TYR A 70 -6.62 14.87 -18.28
C TYR A 70 -6.28 15.75 -19.50
N ASN A 71 -5.44 16.77 -19.31
CA ASN A 71 -5.06 17.71 -20.37
C ASN A 71 -4.05 17.12 -21.38
N ALA A 72 -3.48 15.93 -21.12
CA ALA A 72 -2.65 15.22 -22.10
C ALA A 72 -3.45 14.68 -23.28
N PHE A 73 -4.77 14.47 -23.06
CA PHE A 73 -5.70 14.08 -24.09
C PHE A 73 -6.40 15.30 -24.70
N ASP A 74 -6.87 15.14 -25.93
CA ASP A 74 -7.62 16.19 -26.60
C ASP A 74 -9.11 16.18 -26.19
N PHE A 75 -9.38 16.26 -24.86
CA PHE A 75 -10.71 16.42 -24.31
C PHE A 75 -11.09 17.91 -24.20
N CYS A 76 -12.37 18.19 -23.88
CA CYS A 76 -12.82 19.54 -23.58
C CYS A 76 -12.12 20.08 -22.33
N LYS A 77 -11.53 21.28 -22.44
CA LYS A 77 -10.78 21.92 -21.34
C LYS A 77 -11.67 22.83 -20.51
N ALA A 78 -11.38 22.94 -19.22
CA ALA A 78 -12.03 23.90 -18.35
C ALA A 78 -11.66 25.36 -18.74
N PRO A 79 -12.49 26.36 -18.45
CA PRO A 79 -12.13 27.75 -18.56
C PRO A 79 -10.91 28.10 -17.72
N GLU A 80 -9.99 28.93 -18.23
CA GLU A 80 -8.76 29.34 -17.52
C GLU A 80 -9.01 30.09 -16.20
N SER A 81 -10.22 30.62 -16.02
CA SER A 81 -10.62 31.31 -14.80
C SER A 81 -10.82 30.41 -13.59
N LYS A 82 -10.97 29.08 -13.77
CA LYS A 82 -11.11 28.13 -12.66
C LYS A 82 -9.75 27.78 -12.07
N GLN A 83 -9.60 28.02 -10.77
CA GLN A 83 -8.38 27.68 -10.06
C GLN A 83 -8.28 26.17 -9.81
N ARG A 84 -7.07 25.64 -9.93
CA ARG A 84 -6.78 24.26 -9.53
C ARG A 84 -6.84 24.12 -8.01
N PRO A 85 -7.44 23.07 -7.47
CA PRO A 85 -7.41 22.80 -6.04
C PRO A 85 -5.97 22.51 -5.59
N THR A 86 -5.64 22.90 -4.37
CA THR A 86 -4.31 22.64 -3.79
C THR A 86 -4.21 21.17 -3.39
N GLU A 87 -3.20 20.48 -3.89
CA GLU A 87 -2.90 19.08 -3.57
C GLU A 87 -1.95 18.99 -2.37
N ASN A 88 -2.13 18.01 -1.49
CA ASN A 88 -1.21 17.74 -0.42
C ASN A 88 -0.01 16.89 -0.90
N LEU A 89 1.05 16.80 -0.06
CA LEU A 89 2.26 16.07 -0.40
C LEU A 89 1.98 14.61 -0.80
N GLY A 90 1.10 13.94 -0.09
CA GLY A 90 0.76 12.54 -0.35
C GLY A 90 0.04 12.34 -1.69
N GLN A 91 -0.84 13.24 -2.07
CA GLN A 91 -1.51 13.22 -3.37
C GLN A 91 -0.49 13.39 -4.50
N VAL A 92 0.40 14.37 -4.39
CA VAL A 92 1.44 14.63 -5.39
C VAL A 92 2.38 13.43 -5.55
N LEU A 93 2.80 12.80 -4.44
CA LEU A 93 3.66 11.61 -4.47
C LEU A 93 2.95 10.37 -5.04
N PHE A 94 1.64 10.28 -4.85
CA PHE A 94 0.82 9.21 -5.42
C PHE A 94 0.48 9.46 -6.90
N GLY A 95 0.89 10.60 -7.45
CA GLY A 95 0.68 10.96 -8.84
C GLY A 95 -0.74 11.41 -9.16
N GLU A 96 -1.50 11.86 -8.16
CA GLU A 96 -2.78 12.55 -8.41
C GLU A 96 -2.50 13.91 -9.06
N ARG A 97 -3.37 14.28 -10.01
CA ARG A 97 -3.38 15.59 -10.67
C ARG A 97 -4.81 15.99 -10.83
N ILE A 98 -5.26 16.86 -9.93
CA ILE A 98 -6.65 17.28 -9.87
C ILE A 98 -6.81 18.57 -10.67
N GLU A 99 -7.65 18.52 -11.67
CA GLU A 99 -7.96 19.65 -12.54
C GLU A 99 -9.44 20.00 -12.48
N PRO A 100 -9.79 21.30 -12.63
CA PRO A 100 -11.18 21.70 -12.74
C PRO A 100 -11.78 21.15 -14.04
N SER A 101 -13.06 20.79 -13.99
CA SER A 101 -13.76 20.26 -15.15
C SER A 101 -14.46 21.36 -15.96
N PRO A 102 -14.72 21.15 -17.25
CA PRO A 102 -15.55 22.01 -18.05
C PRO A 102 -17.05 21.86 -17.76
N TYR A 103 -17.46 20.82 -17.05
CA TYR A 103 -18.85 20.54 -16.74
C TYR A 103 -19.42 21.58 -15.79
N LYS A 104 -20.69 22.01 -16.10
CA LYS A 104 -21.45 22.96 -15.27
C LYS A 104 -22.59 22.19 -14.62
N VAL A 105 -22.56 22.06 -13.32
CA VAL A 105 -23.60 21.36 -12.57
C VAL A 105 -24.18 22.32 -11.53
N THR A 106 -25.46 22.60 -11.64
CA THR A 106 -26.23 23.41 -10.68
C THR A 106 -27.12 22.48 -9.87
N PHE A 107 -27.19 22.65 -8.56
CA PHE A 107 -27.97 21.78 -7.70
C PHE A 107 -29.45 21.82 -8.06
N LYS A 108 -30.08 20.65 -8.22
CA LYS A 108 -31.47 20.42 -8.64
C LYS A 108 -31.86 21.00 -10.02
N GLU A 109 -30.92 21.49 -10.80
CA GLU A 109 -31.20 21.89 -12.20
C GLU A 109 -30.85 20.72 -13.12
N GLU A 110 -31.86 20.00 -13.58
CA GLU A 110 -31.68 18.89 -14.51
C GLU A 110 -31.21 19.40 -15.87
N THR A 111 -30.13 18.83 -16.37
CA THR A 111 -29.59 19.16 -17.68
C THR A 111 -29.77 17.96 -18.61
N ALA A 112 -30.56 18.12 -19.65
CA ALA A 112 -30.74 17.09 -20.66
C ALA A 112 -29.91 17.44 -21.90
N CYS A 113 -28.91 16.59 -22.20
CA CYS A 113 -28.13 16.66 -23.43
C CYS A 113 -27.50 18.04 -23.76
N ALA A 114 -26.60 18.50 -22.91
CA ALA A 114 -25.83 19.71 -23.16
C ALA A 114 -24.52 19.41 -23.87
N ALA A 115 -24.14 20.23 -24.86
CA ALA A 115 -22.80 20.17 -25.46
C ALA A 115 -21.79 20.78 -24.49
N LEU A 116 -20.63 20.12 -24.35
CA LEU A 116 -19.57 20.51 -23.42
C LEU A 116 -18.61 21.54 -24.03
N CYS A 117 -18.24 21.35 -25.29
CA CYS A 117 -17.37 22.23 -26.06
C CYS A 117 -17.73 22.16 -27.56
N GLU A 118 -17.04 22.93 -28.38
CA GLU A 118 -17.17 22.85 -29.83
C GLU A 118 -16.76 21.46 -30.35
N PRO A 119 -17.40 20.98 -31.46
CA PRO A 119 -17.05 19.68 -32.04
C PRO A 119 -15.59 19.63 -32.44
N LYS A 120 -14.91 18.58 -31.99
CA LYS A 120 -13.52 18.32 -32.37
C LYS A 120 -13.47 17.53 -33.67
N VAL A 121 -12.68 18.01 -34.62
CA VAL A 121 -12.58 17.42 -35.96
C VAL A 121 -11.17 16.94 -36.16
N TYR A 122 -11.02 15.65 -36.44
CA TYR A 122 -9.76 15.02 -36.76
C TYR A 122 -9.66 14.81 -38.28
N GLU A 123 -8.78 15.61 -38.90
CA GLU A 123 -8.57 15.56 -40.36
C GLU A 123 -7.47 14.55 -40.71
N PRO A 124 -7.70 13.64 -41.67
CA PRO A 124 -6.74 12.62 -42.04
C PRO A 124 -5.42 13.17 -42.66
N GLY A 125 -5.41 14.45 -43.05
CA GLY A 125 -4.20 15.11 -43.58
C GLY A 125 -3.39 15.90 -42.56
N SER A 126 -3.84 16.02 -41.33
CA SER A 126 -3.15 16.76 -40.25
C SER A 126 -2.37 15.82 -39.36
N ALA A 127 -1.05 15.98 -39.32
CA ALA A 127 -0.17 15.14 -38.48
C ALA A 127 -0.48 15.28 -36.97
N VAL A 128 -0.94 16.47 -36.54
CA VAL A 128 -1.28 16.73 -35.14
C VAL A 128 -2.58 16.03 -34.77
N ASP A 129 -3.61 16.14 -35.64
CA ASP A 129 -4.90 15.50 -35.38
C ASP A 129 -4.79 13.97 -35.40
N GLN A 130 -3.96 13.43 -36.32
CA GLN A 130 -3.68 12.00 -36.34
C GLN A 130 -2.97 11.55 -35.07
N ALA A 131 -1.95 12.28 -34.61
CA ALA A 131 -1.25 11.95 -33.37
C ALA A 131 -2.19 11.97 -32.15
N ASN A 132 -3.08 12.95 -32.08
CA ASN A 132 -4.08 13.04 -31.01
C ASN A 132 -5.10 11.89 -31.08
N LEU A 133 -5.55 11.54 -32.27
CA LEU A 133 -6.48 10.43 -32.47
C LEU A 133 -5.84 9.08 -32.17
N ASP A 134 -4.58 8.88 -32.57
CA ASP A 134 -3.83 7.65 -32.27
C ASP A 134 -3.55 7.51 -30.76
N PHE A 135 -3.27 8.62 -30.08
CA PHE A 135 -3.12 8.61 -28.62
C PHE A 135 -4.44 8.26 -27.92
N LEU A 136 -5.56 8.76 -28.43
CA LEU A 136 -6.90 8.42 -27.94
C LEU A 136 -7.25 6.94 -28.21
N LYS A 137 -6.94 6.41 -29.41
CA LYS A 137 -7.08 4.98 -29.73
C LYS A 137 -6.23 4.11 -28.81
N LYS A 138 -4.99 4.53 -28.55
CA LYS A 138 -4.11 3.86 -27.59
C LYS A 138 -4.71 3.83 -26.19
N ALA A 139 -5.33 4.92 -25.75
CA ALA A 139 -6.01 4.97 -24.45
C ALA A 139 -7.21 4.00 -24.38
N MET A 140 -8.00 3.89 -25.45
CA MET A 140 -9.10 2.93 -25.50
C MET A 140 -8.61 1.49 -25.60
N HIS A 141 -7.48 1.23 -26.31
CA HIS A 141 -6.88 -0.10 -26.43
C HIS A 141 -6.37 -0.63 -25.08
N PHE A 142 -5.76 0.24 -24.28
CA PHE A 142 -5.25 -0.06 -22.93
C PHE A 142 -6.28 0.18 -21.82
N ASN A 143 -7.55 0.34 -22.14
CA ASN A 143 -8.62 0.53 -21.16
C ASN A 143 -8.33 1.61 -20.10
N TYR A 144 -7.90 2.81 -20.55
CA TYR A 144 -7.73 3.95 -19.64
C TYR A 144 -9.09 4.41 -19.11
N GLN A 145 -9.11 4.75 -17.82
CA GLN A 145 -10.32 5.14 -17.11
C GLN A 145 -10.23 6.58 -16.61
N HIS A 146 -11.35 7.29 -16.70
CA HIS A 146 -11.53 8.59 -16.07
C HIS A 146 -11.80 8.43 -14.57
N HIS A 147 -11.18 9.26 -13.77
CA HIS A 147 -11.45 9.36 -12.34
C HIS A 147 -11.94 10.75 -12.01
N TRP A 148 -13.23 10.88 -11.79
CA TRP A 148 -13.86 12.14 -11.45
C TRP A 148 -14.17 12.24 -9.97
N ILE A 149 -14.18 13.46 -9.46
CA ILE A 149 -14.36 13.78 -8.05
C ILE A 149 -15.47 14.81 -7.91
N VAL A 150 -16.45 14.52 -7.09
CA VAL A 150 -17.53 15.43 -6.71
C VAL A 150 -17.63 15.46 -5.18
N ASP A 151 -17.57 16.64 -4.57
CA ASP A 151 -17.61 16.78 -3.12
C ASP A 151 -16.72 15.76 -2.38
N ASN A 152 -15.47 15.62 -2.84
CA ASN A 152 -14.47 14.66 -2.34
C ASN A 152 -14.85 13.17 -2.47
N MET A 153 -15.94 12.84 -3.15
CA MET A 153 -16.31 11.46 -3.48
C MET A 153 -15.85 11.10 -4.90
N PRO A 154 -15.46 9.85 -5.16
CA PRO A 154 -15.28 9.37 -6.52
C PRO A 154 -16.65 9.25 -7.22
N VAL A 155 -16.69 9.60 -8.49
CA VAL A 155 -17.83 9.27 -9.35
C VAL A 155 -17.73 7.81 -9.75
N THR A 156 -18.78 7.02 -9.50
CA THR A 156 -18.79 5.58 -9.71
C THR A 156 -19.54 5.19 -10.96
N TRP A 157 -19.00 4.26 -11.72
CA TRP A 157 -19.66 3.58 -12.81
C TRP A 157 -20.17 2.22 -12.36
N CYS A 158 -21.49 2.03 -12.37
CA CYS A 158 -22.13 0.83 -11.91
C CYS A 158 -22.75 0.06 -13.08
N TYR A 159 -22.52 -1.26 -13.12
CA TYR A 159 -23.05 -2.17 -14.13
C TYR A 159 -23.51 -3.49 -13.51
N HIS A 160 -24.45 -4.13 -14.15
CA HIS A 160 -24.95 -5.45 -13.74
C HIS A 160 -24.12 -6.55 -14.40
N VAL A 161 -23.70 -7.51 -13.59
CA VAL A 161 -23.06 -8.76 -14.05
C VAL A 161 -24.07 -9.91 -13.90
N ASP A 162 -23.81 -11.03 -14.59
CA ASP A 162 -24.59 -12.25 -14.47
C ASP A 162 -24.96 -12.55 -13.02
N GLU A 163 -26.23 -12.94 -12.74
CA GLU A 163 -26.85 -13.12 -11.44
C GLU A 163 -27.45 -11.86 -10.76
N GLY A 164 -27.54 -10.70 -11.46
CA GLY A 164 -28.21 -9.52 -10.91
C GLY A 164 -27.44 -8.75 -9.85
N LYS A 165 -26.15 -9.04 -9.65
CA LYS A 165 -25.28 -8.30 -8.74
C LYS A 165 -24.85 -6.99 -9.42
N LEU A 166 -24.99 -5.88 -8.70
CA LEU A 166 -24.54 -4.56 -9.12
C LEU A 166 -23.07 -4.40 -8.68
N PHE A 167 -22.18 -4.13 -9.66
CA PHE A 167 -20.79 -3.78 -9.40
C PHE A 167 -20.54 -2.33 -9.74
N CYS A 168 -19.85 -1.61 -8.86
CA CYS A 168 -19.49 -0.22 -9.05
C CYS A 168 -17.97 -0.04 -9.00
N ASN A 169 -17.42 0.63 -10.01
CA ASN A 169 -16.02 1.00 -10.08
C ASN A 169 -15.85 2.51 -9.83
N PRO A 170 -14.77 2.95 -9.18
CA PRO A 170 -14.51 4.37 -8.92
C PRO A 170 -13.95 5.12 -10.14
N GLY A 171 -14.27 4.68 -11.33
CA GLY A 171 -13.87 5.26 -12.60
C GLY A 171 -14.65 4.63 -13.73
N PHE A 172 -14.59 5.24 -14.90
CA PHE A 172 -15.27 4.76 -16.11
C PHE A 172 -14.34 4.85 -17.32
N PRO A 173 -14.44 3.91 -18.30
CA PRO A 173 -13.51 3.85 -19.42
C PRO A 173 -13.67 5.05 -20.36
N VAL A 174 -12.59 5.42 -21.04
CA VAL A 174 -12.58 6.43 -22.11
C VAL A 174 -13.36 5.93 -23.32
N GLY A 175 -13.31 4.65 -23.54
CA GLY A 175 -13.98 3.96 -24.64
C GLY A 175 -13.67 2.49 -24.60
N CYS A 176 -13.99 1.77 -25.67
CA CYS A 176 -13.68 0.34 -25.78
C CYS A 176 -13.30 -0.05 -27.21
N TYR A 177 -12.80 -1.24 -27.39
CA TYR A 177 -12.29 -1.76 -28.65
C TYR A 177 -12.92 -3.11 -29.01
N VAL A 178 -13.29 -3.28 -30.28
CA VAL A 178 -13.72 -4.55 -30.86
C VAL A 178 -12.59 -5.06 -31.74
N THR A 179 -12.08 -6.26 -31.44
CA THR A 179 -10.96 -6.86 -32.16
C THR A 179 -11.26 -7.13 -33.64
N ALA A 180 -10.25 -7.31 -34.46
CA ALA A 180 -10.41 -7.69 -35.86
C ALA A 180 -11.16 -9.04 -36.07
N SER A 181 -11.18 -9.89 -35.03
CA SER A 181 -11.99 -11.13 -34.99
C SER A 181 -13.47 -10.88 -34.66
N GLY A 182 -13.87 -9.62 -34.40
CA GLY A 182 -15.23 -9.27 -34.00
C GLY A 182 -15.55 -9.56 -32.52
N GLN A 183 -14.54 -9.85 -31.71
CA GLN A 183 -14.74 -10.05 -30.27
C GLN A 183 -14.65 -8.72 -29.51
N PRO A 184 -15.68 -8.36 -28.74
CA PRO A 184 -15.65 -7.17 -27.91
C PRO A 184 -14.68 -7.35 -26.75
N LYS A 185 -13.87 -6.31 -26.44
CA LYS A 185 -12.96 -6.26 -25.31
C LYS A 185 -13.47 -5.25 -24.28
N ASP A 186 -13.21 -5.53 -23.01
CA ASP A 186 -13.49 -4.63 -21.87
C ASP A 186 -14.95 -4.12 -21.81
N ALA A 187 -15.17 -2.82 -21.75
CA ALA A 187 -16.50 -2.23 -21.66
C ALA A 187 -17.43 -2.53 -22.86
N CYS A 188 -16.87 -2.91 -24.01
CA CYS A 188 -17.67 -3.33 -25.17
C CYS A 188 -18.44 -4.65 -24.92
N ILE A 189 -18.03 -5.45 -23.93
CA ILE A 189 -18.72 -6.70 -23.58
C ILE A 189 -20.11 -6.42 -22.97
N ILE A 190 -20.27 -5.25 -22.32
CA ILE A 190 -21.49 -4.92 -21.57
C ILE A 190 -22.66 -4.56 -22.49
N SER A 191 -22.38 -4.04 -23.69
CA SER A 191 -23.41 -3.62 -24.64
C SER A 191 -23.35 -4.42 -25.94
N THR A 192 -24.50 -4.88 -26.41
CA THR A 192 -24.65 -5.61 -27.68
C THR A 192 -24.67 -4.71 -28.92
N GLU A 193 -24.54 -3.38 -28.75
CA GLU A 193 -24.58 -2.39 -29.83
C GLU A 193 -23.25 -2.28 -30.57
N PHE A 194 -22.13 -2.67 -29.95
CA PHE A 194 -20.78 -2.57 -30.49
C PHE A 194 -20.43 -3.82 -31.32
N LYS A 195 -20.62 -3.73 -32.66
CA LYS A 195 -20.51 -4.90 -33.56
C LYS A 195 -19.49 -4.79 -34.68
N GLU A 196 -19.01 -3.57 -34.99
CA GLU A 196 -18.08 -3.38 -36.10
C GLU A 196 -16.69 -3.93 -35.72
N PRO A 197 -16.15 -4.89 -36.47
CA PRO A 197 -14.82 -5.43 -36.21
C PRO A 197 -13.74 -4.37 -36.47
N ASP A 198 -12.62 -4.45 -35.76
CA ASP A 198 -11.48 -3.54 -35.85
C ASP A 198 -11.82 -2.06 -35.66
N SER A 199 -12.73 -1.79 -34.71
CA SER A 199 -13.26 -0.46 -34.43
C SER A 199 -13.17 -0.08 -32.97
N PHE A 200 -12.89 1.20 -32.73
CA PHE A 200 -12.92 1.80 -31.40
C PHE A 200 -14.24 2.56 -31.20
N TYR A 201 -14.79 2.47 -30.01
CA TYR A 201 -15.97 3.18 -29.59
C TYR A 201 -15.63 4.16 -28.48
N LEU A 202 -15.62 5.44 -28.80
CA LEU A 202 -15.34 6.50 -27.84
C LEU A 202 -16.59 6.84 -27.02
N PHE A 203 -16.50 6.88 -25.70
CA PHE A 203 -17.57 7.32 -24.83
C PHE A 203 -17.57 8.86 -24.74
N ASN A 204 -18.29 9.49 -25.64
CA ASN A 204 -18.39 10.94 -25.77
C ASN A 204 -19.62 11.54 -25.10
N HIS A 205 -20.48 10.73 -24.52
CA HIS A 205 -21.62 11.15 -23.72
C HIS A 205 -21.59 10.53 -22.33
N VAL A 206 -21.94 11.34 -21.32
CA VAL A 206 -22.01 10.88 -19.93
C VAL A 206 -23.34 11.32 -19.30
N ASP A 207 -24.04 10.34 -18.74
CA ASP A 207 -25.20 10.61 -17.88
C ASP A 207 -24.74 10.60 -16.42
N VAL A 208 -24.78 11.74 -15.76
CA VAL A 208 -24.36 11.90 -14.36
C VAL A 208 -25.60 11.93 -13.47
N THR A 209 -25.69 11.02 -12.52
CA THR A 209 -26.75 10.97 -11.52
C THR A 209 -26.17 11.31 -10.15
N LEU A 210 -26.63 12.40 -9.55
CA LEU A 210 -26.20 12.85 -8.23
C LEU A 210 -27.28 12.53 -7.20
N SER A 211 -26.93 11.71 -6.22
CA SER A 211 -27.83 11.39 -5.11
C SER A 211 -27.54 12.32 -3.93
N TYR A 212 -28.58 12.87 -3.34
CA TYR A 212 -28.48 13.79 -2.22
C TYR A 212 -29.39 13.41 -1.06
N HIS A 213 -28.96 13.76 0.14
CA HIS A 213 -29.73 13.62 1.38
C HIS A 213 -30.24 15.00 1.79
N SER A 214 -31.56 15.12 1.98
CA SER A 214 -32.19 16.37 2.38
C SER A 214 -32.10 16.59 3.88
N GLY A 215 -31.74 17.79 4.32
CA GLY A 215 -31.70 18.16 5.73
C GLY A 215 -33.04 18.44 6.39
N ALA A 216 -34.11 18.56 5.60
CA ALA A 216 -35.43 18.98 6.07
C ALA A 216 -35.99 18.07 7.20
N ALA A 217 -35.73 16.76 7.13
CA ALA A 217 -36.18 15.81 8.15
C ALA A 217 -35.31 15.81 9.43
N GLU A 218 -34.06 16.30 9.35
CA GLU A 218 -33.07 16.29 10.42
C GLU A 218 -32.84 17.68 11.05
N GLY A 219 -33.54 18.71 10.61
CA GLY A 219 -33.51 20.04 11.19
C GLY A 219 -32.31 20.91 10.81
N TRP A 220 -31.64 20.62 9.68
CA TRP A 220 -30.61 21.48 9.08
C TRP A 220 -31.00 21.91 7.67
N GLU A 221 -30.51 23.07 7.27
CA GLU A 221 -30.86 23.67 5.98
C GLU A 221 -29.99 23.17 4.83
N GLY A 222 -30.61 22.94 3.65
CA GLY A 222 -29.95 22.47 2.44
C GLY A 222 -29.94 20.98 2.25
N ALA A 223 -29.11 20.52 1.34
CA ALA A 223 -28.92 19.12 1.01
C ALA A 223 -27.42 18.78 0.93
N ARG A 224 -27.05 17.53 1.17
CA ARG A 224 -25.68 17.04 1.09
C ARG A 224 -25.57 15.90 0.09
N LEU A 225 -24.53 15.90 -0.73
CA LEU A 225 -24.31 14.84 -1.69
C LEU A 225 -23.86 13.55 -0.98
N VAL A 226 -24.48 12.43 -1.35
CA VAL A 226 -24.21 11.12 -0.76
C VAL A 226 -23.69 10.09 -1.75
N ALA A 227 -24.00 10.24 -3.06
CA ALA A 227 -23.44 9.40 -4.11
C ALA A 227 -23.41 10.15 -5.45
N ALA A 228 -22.45 9.79 -6.30
CA ALA A 228 -22.36 10.28 -7.66
C ALA A 228 -22.12 9.07 -8.59
N LYS A 229 -23.04 8.85 -9.54
CA LYS A 229 -22.98 7.76 -10.51
C LYS A 229 -22.85 8.33 -11.92
N VAL A 230 -22.17 7.59 -12.79
CA VAL A 230 -22.02 7.94 -14.19
C VAL A 230 -22.32 6.72 -15.06
N VAL A 231 -22.98 6.98 -16.19
CA VAL A 231 -23.20 5.99 -17.25
C VAL A 231 -22.58 6.54 -18.53
N PRO A 232 -21.43 6.04 -18.97
CA PRO A 232 -20.81 6.47 -20.22
C PRO A 232 -21.51 5.84 -21.42
N ARG A 233 -21.70 6.61 -22.48
CA ARG A 233 -22.29 6.15 -23.76
C ARG A 233 -21.50 6.68 -24.94
N SER A 234 -21.51 5.92 -26.03
CA SER A 234 -20.95 6.34 -27.32
C SER A 234 -22.10 6.78 -28.24
N ILE A 235 -22.06 8.01 -28.72
CA ILE A 235 -23.15 8.55 -29.54
C ILE A 235 -22.57 9.31 -30.74
N LYS A 236 -23.00 8.96 -31.93
CA LYS A 236 -22.68 9.71 -33.16
C LYS A 236 -23.67 10.85 -33.33
N HIS A 237 -23.22 12.07 -33.06
CA HIS A 237 -24.07 13.28 -33.22
C HIS A 237 -24.10 13.73 -34.67
N ALA A 238 -25.24 14.27 -35.08
CA ALA A 238 -25.39 14.94 -36.38
C ALA A 238 -24.62 16.27 -36.38
N VAL A 239 -23.94 16.56 -37.48
CA VAL A 239 -23.18 17.80 -37.63
C VAL A 239 -24.16 18.95 -37.85
N ASN A 240 -24.02 20.05 -37.08
CA ASN A 240 -24.86 21.28 -37.17
C ASN A 240 -26.31 21.18 -36.65
N GLU A 241 -26.68 20.13 -35.93
CA GLU A 241 -27.96 20.03 -35.25
C GLU A 241 -27.79 20.13 -33.71
N LYS A 242 -28.88 20.46 -33.01
CA LYS A 242 -28.87 20.41 -31.55
C LYS A 242 -28.63 18.97 -31.12
N PRO A 243 -27.73 18.72 -30.16
CA PRO A 243 -27.43 17.36 -29.71
C PRO A 243 -28.68 16.71 -29.11
N THR A 244 -29.04 15.52 -29.59
CA THR A 244 -30.19 14.78 -29.11
C THR A 244 -29.86 13.71 -28.08
N CYS A 245 -28.59 13.37 -27.92
CA CYS A 245 -28.05 12.31 -27.04
C CYS A 245 -28.73 10.94 -27.21
N THR A 246 -29.34 10.73 -28.37
CA THR A 246 -29.88 9.46 -28.83
C THR A 246 -29.38 9.24 -30.25
N GLY A 247 -28.83 8.08 -30.53
CA GLY A 247 -28.29 7.79 -31.85
C GLY A 247 -27.39 6.52 -31.84
N PRO A 248 -26.90 6.11 -33.00
CA PRO A 248 -25.98 4.99 -33.09
C PRO A 248 -24.65 5.32 -32.44
N PRO A 249 -23.88 4.31 -32.01
CA PRO A 249 -22.57 4.51 -31.38
C PRO A 249 -21.56 5.15 -32.37
N LEU A 250 -20.66 5.97 -31.83
CA LEU A 250 -19.56 6.58 -32.58
C LEU A 250 -18.45 5.56 -32.77
N SER A 251 -18.39 4.97 -33.97
CA SER A 251 -17.33 4.04 -34.38
C SER A 251 -16.16 4.81 -34.99
N ILE A 252 -14.94 4.49 -34.55
CA ILE A 252 -13.68 5.03 -35.08
C ILE A 252 -12.87 3.85 -35.63
N PRO A 253 -12.70 3.73 -36.95
CA PRO A 253 -11.96 2.61 -37.53
C PRO A 253 -10.47 2.69 -37.21
N GLN A 254 -9.80 1.54 -37.15
CA GLN A 254 -8.33 1.44 -36.95
C GLN A 254 -7.56 2.16 -38.05
N SER A 255 -7.99 1.99 -39.33
CA SER A 255 -7.41 2.70 -40.46
C SER A 255 -7.91 4.15 -40.49
N GLY A 256 -7.04 5.11 -40.15
CA GLY A 256 -7.36 6.54 -40.03
C GLY A 256 -7.59 7.28 -41.36
N THR A 257 -8.36 6.71 -42.29
CA THR A 257 -8.63 7.29 -43.63
C THR A 257 -9.84 8.19 -43.67
N GLU A 258 -10.66 8.19 -42.63
CA GLU A 258 -11.89 8.95 -42.55
C GLU A 258 -11.78 10.16 -41.62
N ARG A 259 -12.50 11.22 -41.95
CA ARG A 259 -12.69 12.39 -41.08
C ARG A 259 -13.56 12.00 -39.88
N VAL A 260 -13.04 12.12 -38.68
CA VAL A 260 -13.75 11.82 -37.44
C VAL A 260 -14.15 13.12 -36.76
N THR A 261 -15.43 13.28 -36.45
CA THR A 261 -15.96 14.43 -35.70
C THR A 261 -16.49 13.93 -34.36
N VAL A 262 -15.99 14.48 -33.27
CA VAL A 262 -16.38 14.13 -31.90
C VAL A 262 -17.01 15.33 -31.22
N LEU A 263 -18.25 15.17 -30.78
CA LEU A 263 -18.96 16.14 -29.94
C LEU A 263 -19.12 15.50 -28.54
N TYR A 264 -18.60 16.16 -27.52
CA TYR A 264 -18.77 15.75 -26.13
C TYR A 264 -20.05 16.37 -25.55
N THR A 265 -20.89 15.52 -24.98
CA THR A 265 -22.16 15.91 -24.41
C THR A 265 -22.36 15.31 -23.01
N TYR A 266 -23.23 15.90 -22.21
CA TYR A 266 -23.56 15.38 -20.90
C TYR A 266 -25.00 15.64 -20.50
N SER A 267 -25.50 14.80 -19.58
CA SER A 267 -26.78 14.97 -18.91
C SER A 267 -26.59 14.89 -17.41
N VAL A 268 -27.35 15.66 -16.64
CA VAL A 268 -27.28 15.62 -15.17
C VAL A 268 -28.68 15.41 -14.62
N SER A 269 -28.84 14.45 -13.74
CA SER A 269 -30.05 14.15 -13.00
C SER A 269 -29.82 14.10 -11.50
N PHE A 270 -30.84 14.39 -10.71
CA PHE A 270 -30.77 14.40 -9.25
C PHE A 270 -31.78 13.40 -8.67
N VAL A 271 -31.33 12.63 -7.65
CA VAL A 271 -32.18 11.66 -6.96
C VAL A 271 -32.09 11.90 -5.45
N GLU A 272 -33.20 12.11 -4.80
CA GLU A 272 -33.27 12.22 -3.36
C GLU A 272 -33.17 10.85 -2.72
N THR A 273 -32.18 10.66 -1.83
CA THR A 273 -31.88 9.39 -1.17
C THR A 273 -31.65 9.61 0.32
N ASN A 274 -32.72 9.53 1.11
CA ASN A 274 -32.63 9.80 2.55
C ASN A 274 -32.19 8.58 3.38
N ASN A 275 -31.99 7.41 2.76
CA ASN A 275 -31.53 6.21 3.42
C ASN A 275 -30.02 6.24 3.76
N ILE A 276 -29.24 7.05 3.04
CA ILE A 276 -27.81 7.16 3.20
C ILE A 276 -27.51 8.49 3.87
N LYS A 277 -26.86 8.43 5.05
CA LYS A 277 -26.39 9.65 5.73
C LYS A 277 -25.04 10.11 5.18
N TRP A 278 -24.80 11.42 5.21
CA TRP A 278 -23.54 12.00 4.76
C TRP A 278 -22.30 11.37 5.43
N ALA A 279 -22.39 11.06 6.72
CA ALA A 279 -21.28 10.45 7.46
C ALA A 279 -20.95 9.01 7.00
N SER A 280 -21.94 8.25 6.50
CA SER A 280 -21.77 6.86 6.04
C SER A 280 -21.69 6.73 4.51
N ARG A 281 -21.59 7.86 3.76
CA ARG A 281 -21.54 7.83 2.31
C ARG A 281 -20.35 7.03 1.74
N TRP A 282 -19.20 7.07 2.43
CA TRP A 282 -18.04 6.32 2.03
C TRP A 282 -18.20 4.82 2.27
N ASP A 283 -18.85 4.40 3.34
CA ASP A 283 -19.13 2.99 3.61
C ASP A 283 -20.02 2.40 2.51
N TYR A 284 -21.05 3.16 2.10
CA TYR A 284 -21.90 2.77 0.98
C TYR A 284 -21.13 2.65 -0.35
N ILE A 285 -20.25 3.60 -0.67
CA ILE A 285 -19.40 3.56 -1.86
C ILE A 285 -18.49 2.31 -1.81
N LEU A 286 -17.90 2.03 -0.65
CA LEU A 286 -17.00 0.90 -0.45
C LEU A 286 -17.71 -0.45 -0.55
N GLU A 287 -18.91 -0.57 0.02
CA GLU A 287 -19.69 -1.80 0.02
C GLU A 287 -20.14 -2.19 -1.40
N SER A 288 -20.33 -1.21 -2.29
CA SER A 288 -20.68 -1.44 -3.68
C SER A 288 -19.52 -1.91 -4.57
N MET A 289 -18.27 -1.91 -4.05
CA MET A 289 -17.10 -2.33 -4.81
C MET A 289 -16.85 -3.85 -4.70
N PRO A 290 -16.42 -4.52 -5.80
CA PRO A 290 -16.37 -5.99 -5.86
C PRO A 290 -15.36 -6.67 -4.92
N HIS A 291 -14.43 -5.93 -4.32
CA HIS A 291 -13.32 -6.47 -3.54
C HIS A 291 -13.41 -6.23 -2.03
N THR A 292 -14.58 -5.84 -1.52
CA THR A 292 -14.77 -5.51 -0.08
C THR A 292 -15.01 -6.72 0.81
N ASN A 293 -15.20 -7.91 0.26
CA ASN A 293 -15.48 -9.10 1.05
C ASN A 293 -14.26 -9.57 1.84
N ILE A 294 -14.38 -9.61 3.16
CA ILE A 294 -13.37 -10.15 4.05
C ILE A 294 -13.19 -11.64 3.76
N GLN A 295 -11.97 -12.05 3.52
CA GLN A 295 -11.65 -13.46 3.24
C GLN A 295 -11.43 -14.22 4.53
N TRP A 296 -12.51 -14.52 5.23
CA TRP A 296 -12.49 -15.23 6.50
C TRP A 296 -11.75 -16.57 6.44
N PHE A 297 -11.88 -17.31 5.34
CA PHE A 297 -11.16 -18.57 5.15
C PHE A 297 -9.64 -18.39 5.17
N SER A 298 -9.13 -17.33 4.56
CA SER A 298 -7.70 -17.01 4.56
C SER A 298 -7.19 -16.63 5.94
N ILE A 299 -7.97 -15.85 6.69
CA ILE A 299 -7.67 -15.48 8.08
C ILE A 299 -7.64 -16.73 8.97
N MET A 300 -8.68 -17.58 8.87
CA MET A 300 -8.77 -18.80 9.67
C MET A 300 -7.62 -19.75 9.38
N ASN A 301 -7.23 -19.93 8.11
CA ASN A 301 -6.08 -20.76 7.75
C ASN A 301 -4.78 -20.23 8.35
N SER A 302 -4.54 -18.92 8.23
CA SER A 302 -3.34 -18.26 8.81
C SER A 302 -3.35 -18.38 10.35
N LEU A 303 -4.50 -18.24 10.99
CA LEU A 303 -4.64 -18.40 12.44
C LEU A 303 -4.30 -19.82 12.89
N VAL A 304 -4.77 -20.84 12.17
CA VAL A 304 -4.44 -22.25 12.46
C VAL A 304 -2.95 -22.50 12.36
N ILE A 305 -2.28 -21.97 11.34
CA ILE A 305 -0.83 -22.08 11.19
C ILE A 305 -0.09 -21.38 12.36
N VAL A 306 -0.52 -20.19 12.74
CA VAL A 306 0.03 -19.47 13.91
C VAL A 306 -0.12 -20.31 15.18
N LEU A 307 -1.32 -20.82 15.46
CA LEU A 307 -1.57 -21.64 16.66
C LEU A 307 -0.72 -22.92 16.66
N PHE A 308 -0.57 -23.57 15.51
CA PHE A 308 0.29 -24.74 15.38
C PHE A 308 1.76 -24.42 15.66
N LEU A 309 2.30 -23.34 15.08
CA LEU A 309 3.66 -22.88 15.33
C LEU A 309 3.87 -22.48 16.80
N SER A 310 2.91 -21.72 17.37
CA SER A 310 2.94 -21.34 18.79
C SER A 310 2.95 -22.56 19.69
N GLY A 311 2.16 -23.57 19.37
CA GLY A 311 2.14 -24.84 20.06
C GLY A 311 3.49 -25.58 19.98
N MET A 312 4.13 -25.61 18.82
CA MET A 312 5.47 -26.21 18.66
C MET A 312 6.53 -25.44 19.45
N VAL A 313 6.56 -24.12 19.38
CA VAL A 313 7.50 -23.30 20.14
C VAL A 313 7.28 -23.46 21.63
N ALA A 314 6.03 -23.44 22.10
CA ALA A 314 5.69 -23.67 23.48
C ALA A 314 6.12 -25.09 23.98
N MET A 315 5.93 -26.12 23.15
CA MET A 315 6.38 -27.48 23.46
C MET A 315 7.92 -27.55 23.60
N ILE A 316 8.66 -26.90 22.71
CA ILE A 316 10.12 -26.82 22.78
C ILE A 316 10.56 -26.10 24.06
N MET A 317 9.96 -24.95 24.35
CA MET A 317 10.30 -24.15 25.53
C MET A 317 9.97 -24.88 26.83
N LEU A 318 8.83 -25.51 26.93
CA LEU A 318 8.37 -26.16 28.17
C LEU A 318 8.96 -27.56 28.35
N ARG A 319 8.95 -28.37 27.32
CA ARG A 319 9.33 -29.80 27.45
C ARG A 319 10.83 -30.03 27.32
N THR A 320 11.45 -29.44 26.33
CA THR A 320 12.87 -29.69 26.03
C THR A 320 13.78 -28.77 26.87
N LEU A 321 13.54 -27.48 26.76
CA LEU A 321 14.41 -26.47 27.36
C LEU A 321 14.29 -26.43 28.88
N HIS A 322 13.08 -26.38 29.41
CA HIS A 322 12.82 -26.34 30.85
C HIS A 322 13.34 -27.62 31.53
N LYS A 323 13.11 -28.80 30.93
CA LYS A 323 13.58 -30.07 31.44
C LYS A 323 15.09 -30.19 31.41
N ASP A 324 15.74 -29.70 30.34
CA ASP A 324 17.18 -29.66 30.19
C ASP A 324 17.83 -28.70 31.19
N ILE A 325 17.25 -27.50 31.34
CA ILE A 325 17.71 -26.50 32.32
C ILE A 325 17.57 -27.03 33.75
N ALA A 326 16.43 -27.65 34.09
CA ALA A 326 16.19 -28.21 35.41
C ALA A 326 17.17 -29.32 35.74
N ARG A 327 17.47 -30.23 34.81
CA ARG A 327 18.49 -31.28 34.98
C ARG A 327 19.87 -30.68 35.18
N TYR A 328 20.27 -29.71 34.39
CA TYR A 328 21.56 -29.02 34.49
C TYR A 328 21.74 -28.32 35.85
N ASN A 329 20.70 -27.65 36.34
CA ASN A 329 20.74 -26.96 37.64
C ASN A 329 20.71 -27.92 38.86
N GLN A 330 20.39 -29.20 38.67
CA GLN A 330 20.38 -30.22 39.73
C GLN A 330 21.70 -30.98 39.83
N MET A 331 22.62 -30.87 38.86
CA MET A 331 23.92 -31.52 38.87
C MET A 331 24.92 -30.72 39.74
N ASP A 332 24.85 -30.92 41.04
CA ASP A 332 25.84 -30.37 42.01
C ASP A 332 26.97 -31.35 42.33
N SER A 333 27.05 -32.55 41.71
CA SER A 333 28.08 -33.56 41.98
C SER A 333 29.07 -33.71 40.83
N VAL A 334 30.34 -33.57 41.14
CA VAL A 334 31.52 -33.56 40.25
C VAL A 334 31.75 -34.88 39.49
N ASP A 335 31.05 -35.95 39.80
CA ASP A 335 31.32 -37.29 39.27
C ASP A 335 30.51 -37.75 38.05
N GLU A 336 29.57 -36.93 37.57
CA GLU A 336 28.84 -37.20 36.33
C GLU A 336 29.04 -36.06 35.31
N ALA A 337 30.25 -35.86 34.85
CA ALA A 337 30.55 -35.12 33.64
C ALA A 337 30.01 -35.92 32.43
N GLN A 338 28.66 -36.08 32.34
CA GLN A 338 28.03 -36.49 31.10
C GLN A 338 28.32 -35.42 30.08
N GLU A 339 28.90 -35.82 28.95
CA GLU A 339 29.21 -34.93 27.81
C GLU A 339 28.02 -34.01 27.56
N GLU A 340 28.23 -32.72 27.75
CA GLU A 340 27.23 -31.70 27.39
C GLU A 340 26.96 -31.81 25.92
N PHE A 341 25.70 -31.92 25.52
CA PHE A 341 25.30 -32.01 24.12
C PHE A 341 24.51 -30.79 23.69
N GLY A 342 24.70 -30.37 22.42
CA GLY A 342 23.87 -29.41 21.76
C GLY A 342 24.11 -27.94 22.16
N TRP A 343 23.04 -27.17 22.34
CA TRP A 343 23.11 -25.72 22.55
C TRP A 343 23.91 -25.27 23.80
N LYS A 344 24.05 -26.10 24.80
CA LYS A 344 24.81 -25.78 26.02
C LYS A 344 26.33 -25.68 25.77
N LEU A 345 26.85 -26.48 24.86
CA LEU A 345 28.27 -26.52 24.53
C LEU A 345 28.81 -25.23 23.93
N VAL A 346 27.92 -24.40 23.33
CA VAL A 346 28.29 -23.15 22.65
C VAL A 346 28.13 -21.93 23.53
N HIS A 347 27.85 -22.09 24.85
CA HIS A 347 27.62 -20.98 25.77
C HIS A 347 28.73 -19.92 25.75
N GLY A 348 30.01 -20.34 25.66
CA GLY A 348 31.14 -19.42 25.61
C GLY A 348 31.37 -18.69 24.28
N ASP A 349 30.66 -19.04 23.23
CA ASP A 349 30.85 -18.44 21.89
C ASP A 349 29.59 -17.80 21.30
N VAL A 350 28.43 -18.04 21.89
CA VAL A 350 27.14 -17.61 21.38
C VAL A 350 27.01 -16.09 21.25
N PHE A 351 27.64 -15.31 22.11
CA PHE A 351 27.63 -13.84 22.08
C PHE A 351 28.89 -13.25 21.42
N ARG A 352 29.64 -14.05 20.68
CA ARG A 352 30.78 -13.55 19.89
C ARG A 352 30.30 -12.57 18.84
N PRO A 353 30.92 -11.37 18.69
CA PRO A 353 30.51 -10.37 17.75
C PRO A 353 30.46 -10.91 16.33
N PRO A 354 29.39 -10.54 15.53
CA PRO A 354 29.25 -11.02 14.17
C PRO A 354 30.28 -10.41 13.23
N ARG A 355 30.68 -11.16 12.20
CA ARG A 355 31.42 -10.58 11.06
C ARG A 355 30.58 -9.51 10.41
N LYS A 356 31.17 -8.36 10.03
CA LYS A 356 30.47 -7.20 9.46
C LYS A 356 29.33 -6.66 10.37
N GLY A 357 29.54 -6.65 11.68
CA GLY A 357 28.55 -6.16 12.66
C GLY A 357 28.07 -4.73 12.42
N MET A 358 28.91 -3.86 11.80
CA MET A 358 28.50 -2.53 11.39
C MET A 358 27.33 -2.57 10.39
N PHE A 359 27.43 -3.40 9.35
CA PHE A 359 26.37 -3.51 8.35
C PHE A 359 25.07 -4.09 8.95
N LEU A 360 25.19 -5.09 9.82
CA LEU A 360 24.04 -5.64 10.54
C LEU A 360 23.37 -4.57 11.41
N SER A 361 24.14 -3.80 12.16
CA SER A 361 23.57 -2.73 13.00
C SER A 361 22.84 -1.66 12.20
N VAL A 362 23.35 -1.30 11.02
CA VAL A 362 22.69 -0.37 10.07
C VAL A 362 21.37 -0.96 9.56
N CYS A 363 21.35 -2.25 9.18
CA CYS A 363 20.11 -2.93 8.76
C CYS A 363 19.07 -2.93 9.89
N LEU A 364 19.49 -3.20 11.12
CA LEU A 364 18.59 -3.23 12.29
C LEU A 364 18.04 -1.83 12.63
N GLY A 365 18.86 -0.79 12.51
CA GLY A 365 18.41 0.59 12.71
C GLY A 365 17.33 0.98 11.71
N SER A 366 17.60 0.81 10.41
CA SER A 366 16.64 1.13 9.34
C SER A 366 15.39 0.24 9.39
N GLY A 367 15.56 -1.06 9.69
CA GLY A 367 14.42 -1.97 9.83
C GLY A 367 13.54 -1.63 11.04
N THR A 368 14.09 -1.12 12.14
CA THR A 368 13.31 -0.63 13.29
C THR A 368 12.51 0.61 12.93
N GLN A 369 13.10 1.53 12.16
CA GLN A 369 12.37 2.71 11.64
C GLN A 369 11.15 2.28 10.82
N ILE A 370 11.34 1.36 9.88
CA ILE A 370 10.27 0.84 9.04
C ILE A 370 9.21 0.11 9.87
N PHE A 371 9.63 -0.70 10.84
CA PHE A 371 8.72 -1.42 11.73
C PHE A 371 7.79 -0.48 12.50
N ILE A 372 8.35 0.54 13.16
CA ILE A 372 7.58 1.50 13.94
C ILE A 372 6.68 2.33 13.03
N MET A 373 7.18 2.77 11.86
CA MET A 373 6.41 3.50 10.86
C MET A 373 5.18 2.68 10.41
N THR A 374 5.39 1.44 10.03
CA THR A 374 4.32 0.54 9.55
C THR A 374 3.29 0.30 10.65
N PHE A 375 3.74 0.03 11.87
CA PHE A 375 2.84 -0.19 13.01
C PHE A 375 1.96 1.03 13.27
N ILE A 376 2.56 2.23 13.39
CA ILE A 376 1.81 3.47 13.66
C ILE A 376 0.86 3.81 12.50
N THR A 377 1.32 3.67 11.26
CA THR A 377 0.50 3.96 10.08
C THR A 377 -0.72 3.03 10.01
N LEU A 378 -0.53 1.73 10.19
CA LEU A 378 -1.62 0.77 10.20
C LEU A 378 -2.56 0.97 11.39
N PHE A 379 -2.03 1.31 12.56
CA PHE A 379 -2.83 1.60 13.74
C PHE A 379 -3.73 2.83 13.52
N PHE A 380 -3.19 3.92 12.99
CA PHE A 380 -3.98 5.11 12.64
C PHE A 380 -4.99 4.84 11.52
N ALA A 381 -4.62 3.99 10.56
CA ALA A 381 -5.56 3.56 9.52
C ALA A 381 -6.73 2.74 10.09
N CYS A 382 -6.47 1.85 11.06
CA CYS A 382 -7.53 1.09 11.76
C CYS A 382 -8.46 1.98 12.57
N LEU A 383 -7.93 3.07 13.16
CA LEU A 383 -8.73 4.06 13.87
C LEU A 383 -9.56 4.97 12.94
N GLY A 384 -9.40 4.84 11.62
CA GLY A 384 -10.10 5.63 10.62
C GLY A 384 -9.50 7.01 10.32
N PHE A 385 -8.37 7.39 10.94
CA PHE A 385 -7.71 8.68 10.65
C PHE A 385 -7.15 8.77 9.22
N LEU A 386 -6.80 7.64 8.64
CA LEU A 386 -6.26 7.53 7.27
C LEU A 386 -7.29 6.95 6.30
N SER A 387 -8.54 7.34 6.44
CA SER A 387 -9.63 6.97 5.56
C SER A 387 -9.39 7.47 4.12
N PRO A 388 -9.90 6.76 3.10
CA PRO A 388 -9.88 7.22 1.71
C PRO A 388 -10.60 8.56 1.49
N ALA A 389 -11.49 8.94 2.40
CA ALA A 389 -12.11 10.26 2.41
C ALA A 389 -11.06 11.38 2.55
N ASN A 390 -9.95 11.12 3.26
CA ASN A 390 -8.80 12.01 3.40
C ASN A 390 -7.74 11.65 2.37
N ARG A 391 -7.90 12.09 1.13
CA ARG A 391 -7.00 11.77 0.01
C ARG A 391 -5.55 12.12 0.34
N GLY A 392 -4.62 11.20 0.05
CA GLY A 392 -3.19 11.37 0.30
C GLY A 392 -2.76 11.33 1.75
N ALA A 393 -3.68 11.22 2.73
CA ALA A 393 -3.34 11.21 4.15
C ALA A 393 -2.43 10.03 4.53
N LEU A 394 -2.69 8.85 3.97
CA LEU A 394 -1.88 7.65 4.22
C LEU A 394 -0.41 7.86 3.80
N MET A 395 -0.17 8.35 2.59
CA MET A 395 1.18 8.58 2.07
C MET A 395 1.87 9.74 2.82
N THR A 396 1.15 10.80 3.09
CA THR A 396 1.68 11.93 3.89
C THR A 396 2.08 11.46 5.29
N CYS A 397 1.25 10.68 5.97
CA CYS A 397 1.54 10.10 7.28
C CYS A 397 2.79 9.21 7.22
N ALA A 398 2.89 8.32 6.24
CA ALA A 398 4.04 7.44 6.06
C ALA A 398 5.34 8.24 5.86
N VAL A 399 5.35 9.26 5.01
CA VAL A 399 6.53 10.11 4.78
C VAL A 399 6.92 10.90 6.02
N VAL A 400 5.96 11.52 6.72
CA VAL A 400 6.21 12.27 7.94
C VAL A 400 6.77 11.36 9.03
N LEU A 401 6.17 10.20 9.23
CA LEU A 401 6.67 9.21 10.21
C LEU A 401 8.07 8.73 9.83
N TRP A 402 8.33 8.44 8.55
CA TRP A 402 9.65 8.02 8.10
C TRP A 402 10.71 9.07 8.42
N VAL A 403 10.42 10.35 8.19
CA VAL A 403 11.33 11.46 8.51
C VAL A 403 11.57 11.59 10.02
N LEU A 404 10.50 11.52 10.84
CA LEU A 404 10.58 11.71 12.29
C LEU A 404 11.22 10.52 13.03
N LEU A 405 11.05 9.31 12.52
CA LEU A 405 11.56 8.08 13.13
C LEU A 405 13.06 7.82 12.84
N GLY A 406 13.79 8.80 12.33
CA GLY A 406 15.24 8.76 12.28
C GLY A 406 15.89 8.59 13.66
N THR A 407 15.30 9.15 14.73
CA THR A 407 15.81 9.02 16.09
C THR A 407 15.87 7.56 16.59
N PRO A 408 14.79 6.74 16.56
CA PRO A 408 14.89 5.34 16.94
C PRO A 408 15.80 4.53 16.01
N ALA A 409 15.87 4.85 14.72
CA ALA A 409 16.80 4.20 13.79
C ALA A 409 18.26 4.39 14.22
N GLY A 410 18.65 5.65 14.47
CA GLY A 410 20.00 5.98 14.95
C GLY A 410 20.29 5.36 16.32
N TYR A 411 19.33 5.39 17.24
CA TYR A 411 19.49 4.80 18.58
C TYR A 411 19.75 3.29 18.53
N VAL A 412 18.92 2.55 17.81
CA VAL A 412 19.06 1.08 17.72
C VAL A 412 20.34 0.70 16.99
N SER A 413 20.66 1.34 15.88
CA SER A 413 21.89 1.10 15.14
C SER A 413 23.12 1.34 16.01
N ALA A 414 23.20 2.47 16.68
CA ALA A 414 24.31 2.83 17.56
C ALA A 414 24.45 1.87 18.76
N ARG A 415 23.33 1.51 19.39
CA ARG A 415 23.32 0.63 20.54
C ARG A 415 23.79 -0.78 20.18
N MET A 416 23.30 -1.33 19.08
CA MET A 416 23.71 -2.66 18.61
C MET A 416 25.16 -2.66 18.14
N TYR A 417 25.60 -1.62 17.42
CA TYR A 417 26.98 -1.51 17.00
C TYR A 417 27.97 -1.45 18.17
N LYS A 418 27.61 -0.70 19.21
CA LYS A 418 28.38 -0.65 20.46
C LYS A 418 28.41 -2.01 21.19
N THR A 419 27.30 -2.73 21.19
CA THR A 419 27.21 -4.09 21.75
C THR A 419 28.10 -5.08 20.98
N PHE A 420 28.25 -4.89 19.67
CA PHE A 420 29.20 -5.68 18.86
C PHE A 420 30.68 -5.25 19.02
N GLY A 421 31.00 -4.33 19.93
CA GLY A 421 32.35 -3.86 20.15
C GLY A 421 32.89 -2.91 19.07
N GLY A 422 32.02 -2.25 18.34
CA GLY A 422 32.40 -1.35 17.24
C GLY A 422 32.89 0.00 17.74
N GLU A 423 34.01 0.50 17.20
CA GLU A 423 34.62 1.78 17.56
C GLU A 423 34.31 2.93 16.57
N LYS A 424 34.05 2.60 15.30
CA LYS A 424 33.88 3.58 14.21
C LYS A 424 32.46 4.17 14.20
N TRP A 425 32.11 4.91 15.24
CA TRP A 425 30.76 5.45 15.42
C TRP A 425 30.32 6.42 14.30
N LYS A 426 31.21 7.29 13.78
CA LYS A 426 30.89 8.22 12.69
C LYS A 426 30.42 7.48 11.44
N THR A 427 31.16 6.46 11.03
CA THR A 427 30.83 5.65 9.86
C THR A 427 29.49 4.92 10.03
N ASN A 428 29.23 4.39 11.24
CA ASN A 428 27.95 3.73 11.53
C ASN A 428 26.77 4.68 11.38
N VAL A 429 26.86 5.89 11.94
CA VAL A 429 25.77 6.87 11.87
C VAL A 429 25.53 7.36 10.44
N ILE A 430 26.60 7.65 9.69
CA ILE A 430 26.51 8.04 8.29
C ILE A 430 25.88 6.93 7.46
N LEU A 431 26.30 5.68 7.61
CA LEU A 431 25.70 4.57 6.90
C LEU A 431 24.23 4.36 7.27
N THR A 432 23.86 4.54 8.54
CA THR A 432 22.46 4.44 8.96
C THR A 432 21.59 5.52 8.32
N ALA A 433 22.10 6.76 8.23
CA ALA A 433 21.36 7.88 7.66
C ALA A 433 21.25 7.86 6.13
N PHE A 434 22.23 7.26 5.43
CA PHE A 434 22.33 7.40 3.98
C PHE A 434 22.24 6.09 3.19
N LEU A 435 22.63 4.94 3.73
CA LEU A 435 22.73 3.71 2.93
C LEU A 435 21.37 3.25 2.38
N TRP A 436 20.45 2.89 3.26
CA TRP A 436 19.15 2.37 2.85
C TRP A 436 18.21 3.45 2.31
N PRO A 437 18.08 4.61 2.97
CA PRO A 437 17.32 5.72 2.38
C PRO A 437 17.86 6.17 1.03
N GLY A 438 19.19 6.18 0.87
CA GLY A 438 19.84 6.55 -0.38
C GLY A 438 19.58 5.57 -1.52
N LEU A 439 19.56 4.25 -1.23
CA LEU A 439 19.21 3.24 -2.23
C LEU A 439 17.76 3.37 -2.68
N VAL A 440 16.82 3.54 -1.74
CA VAL A 440 15.41 3.75 -2.06
C VAL A 440 15.22 5.04 -2.85
N PHE A 441 15.90 6.12 -2.46
CA PHE A 441 15.81 7.38 -3.19
C PHE A 441 16.42 7.28 -4.59
N ALA A 442 17.53 6.59 -4.76
CA ALA A 442 18.17 6.41 -6.07
C ALA A 442 17.25 5.65 -7.04
N ASP A 443 16.62 4.57 -6.58
CA ASP A 443 15.66 3.81 -7.38
C ASP A 443 14.42 4.66 -7.70
N PHE A 444 13.84 5.32 -6.70
CA PHE A 444 12.73 6.25 -6.89
C PHE A 444 13.06 7.37 -7.90
N PHE A 445 14.27 7.94 -7.84
CA PHE A 445 14.71 8.98 -8.76
C PHE A 445 14.83 8.44 -10.19
N MET A 446 15.39 7.24 -10.37
CA MET A 446 15.46 6.59 -11.69
C MET A 446 14.08 6.34 -12.27
N MET A 447 13.13 5.84 -11.45
CA MET A 447 11.74 5.67 -11.88
C MET A 447 11.10 7.01 -12.26
N ASN A 448 11.36 8.05 -11.50
CA ASN A 448 10.84 9.40 -11.77
C ASN A 448 11.38 9.98 -13.09
N LEU A 449 12.64 9.72 -13.45
CA LEU A 449 13.19 10.10 -14.75
C LEU A 449 12.46 9.43 -15.92
N ILE A 450 12.11 8.16 -15.78
CA ILE A 450 11.33 7.43 -16.80
C ILE A 450 9.94 8.05 -16.92
N LEU A 451 9.28 8.34 -15.79
CA LEU A 451 7.97 8.99 -15.77
C LEU A 451 8.00 10.38 -16.42
N TRP A 452 9.07 11.15 -16.24
CA TRP A 452 9.24 12.44 -16.92
C TRP A 452 9.44 12.26 -18.43
N ALA A 453 10.20 11.26 -18.84
CA ALA A 453 10.42 10.99 -20.27
C ALA A 453 9.11 10.61 -20.98
N GLU A 454 8.26 9.80 -20.33
CA GLU A 454 6.94 9.37 -20.82
C GLU A 454 5.83 10.43 -20.61
N ARG A 455 6.14 11.59 -20.04
CA ARG A 455 5.18 12.67 -19.71
C ARG A 455 4.00 12.20 -18.87
N SER A 456 4.26 11.26 -17.95
CA SER A 456 3.25 10.71 -17.06
C SER A 456 2.87 11.69 -15.94
N SER A 457 1.61 11.68 -15.52
CA SER A 457 1.12 12.45 -14.37
C SER A 457 1.71 11.99 -13.03
N ALA A 458 2.19 10.73 -12.95
CA ALA A 458 2.87 10.21 -11.77
C ALA A 458 4.27 10.79 -11.56
N ALA A 459 4.81 11.52 -12.55
CA ALA A 459 6.10 12.18 -12.41
C ALA A 459 6.04 13.26 -11.33
N VAL A 460 6.88 13.11 -10.29
CA VAL A 460 6.94 14.06 -9.19
C VAL A 460 7.55 15.38 -9.68
N PRO A 461 6.89 16.53 -9.46
CA PRO A 461 7.41 17.83 -9.83
C PRO A 461 8.75 18.12 -9.13
N PHE A 462 9.63 18.85 -9.81
CA PHE A 462 10.95 19.18 -9.28
C PHE A 462 10.90 19.87 -7.91
N GLY A 463 9.93 20.78 -7.70
CA GLY A 463 9.75 21.45 -6.41
C GLY A 463 9.46 20.47 -5.27
N THR A 464 8.59 19.49 -5.50
CA THR A 464 8.25 18.46 -4.50
C THR A 464 9.45 17.55 -4.22
N LEU A 465 10.24 17.21 -5.25
CA LEU A 465 11.47 16.44 -5.09
C LEU A 465 12.46 17.16 -4.18
N VAL A 466 12.65 18.48 -4.38
CA VAL A 466 13.50 19.31 -3.51
C VAL A 466 12.98 19.35 -2.07
N VAL A 467 11.66 19.43 -1.86
CA VAL A 467 11.05 19.39 -0.51
C VAL A 467 11.33 18.04 0.17
N VAL A 468 11.18 16.92 -0.53
CA VAL A 468 11.47 15.58 0.03
C VAL A 468 12.94 15.46 0.39
N LEU A 469 13.86 15.93 -0.46
CA LEU A 469 15.29 15.98 -0.17
C LEU A 469 15.59 16.86 1.04
N ALA A 470 14.98 18.03 1.13
CA ALA A 470 15.16 18.93 2.27
C ALA A 470 14.67 18.29 3.58
N LEU A 471 13.53 17.60 3.57
CA LEU A 471 13.03 16.86 4.74
C LEU A 471 14.01 15.75 5.14
N TRP A 472 14.59 15.05 4.18
CA TRP A 472 15.57 14.00 4.48
C TRP A 472 16.84 14.60 5.09
N PHE A 473 17.51 15.56 4.40
CA PHE A 473 18.80 16.11 4.83
C PHE A 473 18.69 17.03 6.05
N CYS A 474 17.65 17.86 6.14
CA CYS A 474 17.53 18.86 7.22
C CYS A 474 16.80 18.35 8.46
N VAL A 475 15.98 17.29 8.35
CA VAL A 475 15.20 16.77 9.47
C VAL A 475 15.61 15.34 9.82
N SER A 476 15.51 14.39 8.88
CA SER A 476 15.73 12.97 9.18
C SER A 476 17.17 12.66 9.55
N VAL A 477 18.15 13.22 8.83
CA VAL A 477 19.58 13.02 9.11
C VAL A 477 19.95 13.56 10.50
N PRO A 478 19.65 14.82 10.89
CA PRO A 478 19.93 15.31 12.24
C PRO A 478 19.26 14.47 13.33
N LEU A 479 18.01 14.02 13.14
CA LEU A 479 17.31 13.15 14.08
C LEU A 479 18.02 11.79 14.23
N THR A 480 18.55 11.23 13.15
CA THR A 480 19.34 10.00 13.19
C THR A 480 20.64 10.20 14.00
N PHE A 481 21.32 11.33 13.81
CA PHE A 481 22.50 11.67 14.60
C PHE A 481 22.15 11.85 16.10
N LEU A 482 21.05 12.50 16.41
CA LEU A 482 20.55 12.66 17.77
C LEU A 482 20.26 11.31 18.43
N GLY A 483 19.57 10.42 17.71
CA GLY A 483 19.29 9.05 18.16
C GLY A 483 20.59 8.26 18.43
N ALA A 484 21.54 8.34 17.50
CA ALA A 484 22.83 7.69 17.64
C ALA A 484 23.63 8.23 18.83
N TYR A 485 23.61 9.55 19.07
CA TYR A 485 24.24 10.16 20.24
C TYR A 485 23.72 9.53 21.54
N PHE A 486 22.41 9.40 21.71
CA PHE A 486 21.83 8.75 22.88
C PHE A 486 22.18 7.25 22.94
N GLY A 487 22.20 6.56 21.80
CA GLY A 487 22.57 5.15 21.72
C GLY A 487 24.01 4.88 22.18
N PHE A 488 24.98 5.68 21.69
CA PHE A 488 26.39 5.55 22.09
C PHE A 488 26.67 6.01 23.52
N ARG A 489 25.87 6.94 24.07
CA ARG A 489 26.01 7.36 25.48
C ARG A 489 25.63 6.25 26.46
N ARG A 490 24.71 5.36 26.12
CA ARG A 490 24.30 4.24 26.98
C ARG A 490 25.41 3.17 27.02
N ARG A 491 25.47 2.39 28.12
CA ARG A 491 26.37 1.23 28.24
C ARG A 491 25.98 0.16 27.19
N PRO A 492 26.94 -0.63 26.67
CA PRO A 492 26.61 -1.77 25.81
C PRO A 492 25.64 -2.71 26.55
N ILE A 493 24.91 -3.53 25.81
CA ILE A 493 24.02 -4.53 26.40
C ILE A 493 24.92 -5.61 26.99
N GLU A 494 24.79 -5.87 28.31
CA GLU A 494 25.51 -6.90 28.98
C GLU A 494 24.95 -8.27 28.62
N HIS A 495 25.81 -9.16 28.21
CA HIS A 495 25.45 -10.53 27.90
C HIS A 495 25.49 -11.39 29.16
N PRO A 496 24.61 -12.39 29.30
CA PRO A 496 24.55 -13.23 30.50
C PRO A 496 25.77 -14.13 30.67
N VAL A 497 26.51 -14.39 29.59
CA VAL A 497 27.66 -15.26 29.56
C VAL A 497 28.87 -14.55 28.97
N ARG A 498 30.05 -14.79 29.52
CA ARG A 498 31.32 -14.25 28.99
C ARG A 498 31.74 -15.00 27.74
N THR A 499 32.28 -14.27 26.75
CA THR A 499 32.78 -14.86 25.51
C THR A 499 34.21 -15.40 25.73
N ASN A 500 34.47 -16.62 25.28
CA ASN A 500 35.80 -17.25 25.33
C ASN A 500 36.77 -16.53 24.38
N GLN A 501 38.06 -16.53 24.73
CA GLN A 501 39.09 -15.93 23.88
C GLN A 501 39.31 -16.75 22.60
N ILE A 502 39.34 -18.06 22.70
CA ILE A 502 39.57 -18.99 21.59
C ILE A 502 38.19 -19.47 21.07
N PRO A 503 37.89 -19.29 19.79
CA PRO A 503 36.63 -19.77 19.22
C PRO A 503 36.62 -21.30 19.13
N ARG A 504 35.48 -21.92 19.48
CA ARG A 504 35.25 -23.36 19.31
C ARG A 504 35.15 -23.72 17.83
N GLN A 505 35.65 -24.88 17.44
CA GLN A 505 35.44 -25.42 16.11
C GLN A 505 33.99 -25.90 15.95
N ILE A 506 33.37 -25.53 14.84
CA ILE A 506 31.99 -25.93 14.50
C ILE A 506 32.06 -27.31 13.83
N PRO A 507 31.31 -28.31 14.31
CA PRO A 507 31.26 -29.63 13.67
C PRO A 507 30.66 -29.57 12.25
N VAL A 508 30.87 -30.67 11.52
CA VAL A 508 30.31 -30.77 10.14
C VAL A 508 28.78 -30.72 10.18
N GLN A 509 28.23 -29.71 9.51
CA GLN A 509 26.79 -29.44 9.52
C GLN A 509 26.05 -30.33 8.55
N SER A 510 24.85 -30.81 8.95
CA SER A 510 23.90 -31.48 8.07
C SER A 510 23.38 -30.54 6.99
N LEU A 511 22.76 -31.08 5.95
CA LEU A 511 22.21 -30.26 4.85
C LEU A 511 21.24 -29.18 5.37
N TYR A 512 20.39 -29.50 6.33
CA TYR A 512 19.35 -28.59 6.87
C TYR A 512 19.91 -27.53 7.82
N THR A 513 21.03 -27.82 8.48
CA THR A 513 21.66 -26.87 9.40
C THR A 513 22.71 -25.99 8.71
N ARG A 514 23.02 -26.22 7.44
CA ARG A 514 23.86 -25.31 6.65
C ARG A 514 23.22 -23.92 6.53
N PRO A 515 24.02 -22.85 6.42
CA PRO A 515 23.51 -21.48 6.43
C PRO A 515 22.46 -21.20 5.35
N LEU A 516 22.75 -21.58 4.10
CA LEU A 516 21.89 -21.24 2.96
C LEU A 516 20.57 -22.04 2.97
N PRO A 517 20.55 -23.39 3.05
CA PRO A 517 19.30 -24.15 3.07
C PRO A 517 18.42 -23.80 4.29
N GLY A 518 19.01 -23.63 5.47
CA GLY A 518 18.26 -23.25 6.68
C GLY A 518 17.58 -21.87 6.53
N THR A 519 18.28 -20.89 5.95
CA THR A 519 17.73 -19.56 5.70
C THR A 519 16.59 -19.61 4.69
N VAL A 520 16.76 -20.36 3.59
CA VAL A 520 15.73 -20.54 2.56
C VAL A 520 14.47 -21.16 3.15
N MET A 521 14.61 -22.25 3.92
CA MET A 521 13.47 -22.93 4.55
C MET A 521 12.73 -22.04 5.57
N GLY A 522 13.46 -21.18 6.29
CA GLY A 522 12.86 -20.35 7.32
C GLY A 522 11.90 -19.27 6.83
N GLY A 523 12.07 -18.79 5.60
CA GLY A 523 11.17 -17.82 4.98
C GLY A 523 9.87 -18.41 4.44
N VAL A 524 9.79 -19.76 4.25
CA VAL A 524 8.62 -20.41 3.63
C VAL A 524 7.36 -20.26 4.49
N LEU A 525 7.48 -20.54 5.79
CA LEU A 525 6.31 -20.52 6.69
C LEU A 525 5.71 -19.12 6.85
N PRO A 526 6.47 -18.06 7.16
CA PRO A 526 5.93 -16.71 7.22
C PRO A 526 5.33 -16.25 5.88
N PHE A 527 5.96 -16.59 4.75
CA PHE A 527 5.42 -16.29 3.44
C PHE A 527 4.11 -17.04 3.17
N GLY A 528 4.03 -18.32 3.49
CA GLY A 528 2.82 -19.14 3.34
C GLY A 528 1.63 -18.59 4.11
N CYS A 529 1.86 -18.03 5.32
CA CYS A 529 0.80 -17.42 6.13
C CYS A 529 0.20 -16.16 5.52
N ILE A 530 0.98 -15.40 4.73
CA ILE A 530 0.52 -14.14 4.15
C ILE A 530 0.30 -14.21 2.63
N PHE A 531 0.56 -15.37 2.01
CA PHE A 531 0.54 -15.53 0.55
C PHE A 531 -0.78 -15.11 -0.08
N ILE A 532 -1.91 -15.56 0.48
CA ILE A 532 -3.23 -15.26 -0.05
C ILE A 532 -3.56 -13.76 0.12
N GLN A 533 -3.26 -13.22 1.30
CA GLN A 533 -3.47 -11.80 1.59
C GLN A 533 -2.61 -10.91 0.69
N LEU A 534 -1.38 -11.34 0.43
CA LEU A 534 -0.45 -10.65 -0.45
C LEU A 534 -0.96 -10.59 -1.89
N PHE A 535 -1.58 -11.67 -2.37
CA PHE A 535 -2.24 -11.68 -3.68
C PHE A 535 -3.26 -10.56 -3.80
N PHE A 536 -4.16 -10.41 -2.81
CA PHE A 536 -5.18 -9.35 -2.83
C PHE A 536 -4.60 -7.95 -2.72
N ILE A 537 -3.56 -7.77 -1.88
CA ILE A 537 -2.87 -6.49 -1.73
C ILE A 537 -2.19 -6.08 -3.04
N LEU A 538 -1.43 -6.98 -3.65
CA LEU A 538 -0.76 -6.70 -4.92
C LEU A 538 -1.78 -6.42 -6.04
N ASN A 539 -2.83 -7.23 -6.13
CA ASN A 539 -3.89 -6.99 -7.11
C ASN A 539 -4.55 -5.63 -6.93
N SER A 540 -4.81 -5.22 -5.68
CA SER A 540 -5.41 -3.91 -5.38
C SER A 540 -4.45 -2.75 -5.71
N ILE A 541 -3.16 -2.89 -5.41
CA ILE A 541 -2.16 -1.86 -5.71
C ILE A 541 -2.01 -1.66 -7.22
N TRP A 542 -1.82 -2.74 -7.96
CA TRP A 542 -1.54 -2.68 -9.39
C TRP A 542 -2.79 -2.43 -10.25
N SER A 543 -3.98 -2.79 -9.74
CA SER A 543 -5.26 -2.46 -10.39
C SER A 543 -5.75 -1.04 -10.05
N HIS A 544 -4.97 -0.23 -9.36
CA HIS A 544 -5.35 1.09 -8.87
C HIS A 544 -6.67 1.11 -8.08
N GLN A 545 -7.07 -0.04 -7.56
CA GLN A 545 -8.26 -0.17 -6.72
C GLN A 545 -7.92 0.29 -5.30
N MET A 546 -8.87 0.99 -4.70
CA MET A 546 -8.70 1.43 -3.33
C MET A 546 -8.82 0.23 -2.38
N TYR A 547 -7.82 0.02 -1.54
CA TYR A 547 -7.84 -1.02 -0.52
C TYR A 547 -8.21 -0.40 0.82
N TYR A 548 -9.36 -0.80 1.38
CA TYR A 548 -9.94 -0.16 2.57
C TYR A 548 -9.89 -1.01 3.82
N MET A 549 -9.45 -2.24 3.70
CA MET A 549 -9.51 -3.19 4.80
C MET A 549 -8.31 -3.03 5.72
N PHE A 550 -8.11 -1.83 6.25
CA PHE A 550 -6.98 -1.54 7.13
C PHE A 550 -6.98 -2.39 8.40
N GLY A 551 -8.15 -2.72 8.95
CA GLY A 551 -8.26 -3.67 10.05
C GLY A 551 -7.77 -5.06 9.68
N PHE A 552 -8.07 -5.52 8.47
CA PHE A 552 -7.56 -6.76 7.92
C PHE A 552 -6.05 -6.72 7.71
N LEU A 553 -5.51 -5.62 7.14
CA LEU A 553 -4.08 -5.40 6.97
C LEU A 553 -3.32 -5.40 8.30
N PHE A 554 -3.89 -4.78 9.33
CA PHE A 554 -3.30 -4.78 10.67
C PHE A 554 -3.27 -6.19 11.26
N LEU A 555 -4.34 -6.97 11.08
CA LEU A 555 -4.37 -8.38 11.50
C LEU A 555 -3.30 -9.21 10.78
N VAL A 556 -3.17 -9.05 9.46
CA VAL A 556 -2.12 -9.71 8.65
C VAL A 556 -0.72 -9.32 9.12
N PHE A 557 -0.53 -8.06 9.45
CA PHE A 557 0.72 -7.56 10.03
C PHE A 557 1.05 -8.25 11.36
N ILE A 558 0.08 -8.41 12.26
CA ILE A 558 0.27 -9.13 13.54
C ILE A 558 0.59 -10.62 13.29
N ILE A 559 -0.13 -11.27 12.39
CA ILE A 559 0.15 -12.66 11.99
C ILE A 559 1.58 -12.81 11.47
N LEU A 560 2.01 -11.90 10.59
CA LEU A 560 3.37 -11.88 10.07
C LEU A 560 4.42 -11.70 11.16
N LEU A 561 4.18 -10.77 12.09
CA LEU A 561 5.06 -10.52 13.24
C LEU A 561 5.26 -11.79 14.07
N ILE A 562 4.18 -12.48 14.41
CA ILE A 562 4.21 -13.71 15.23
C ILE A 562 4.93 -14.82 14.46
N THR A 563 4.53 -15.08 13.20
CA THR A 563 5.11 -16.18 12.41
C THR A 563 6.58 -15.98 12.09
N CYS A 564 7.01 -14.75 11.77
CA CYS A 564 8.43 -14.43 11.59
C CYS A 564 9.23 -14.68 12.88
N SER A 565 8.70 -14.23 14.01
CA SER A 565 9.35 -14.40 15.32
C SER A 565 9.48 -15.88 15.68
N GLU A 566 8.39 -16.64 15.60
CA GLU A 566 8.35 -18.06 15.99
C GLU A 566 9.19 -18.94 15.06
N ALA A 567 9.07 -18.77 13.75
CA ALA A 567 9.85 -19.54 12.78
C ALA A 567 11.35 -19.29 12.95
N THR A 568 11.75 -18.05 13.23
CA THR A 568 13.15 -17.71 13.40
C THR A 568 13.70 -18.21 14.73
N ILE A 569 12.93 -18.13 15.82
CA ILE A 569 13.29 -18.73 17.11
C ILE A 569 13.49 -20.23 16.98
N LEU A 570 12.56 -20.92 16.34
CA LEU A 570 12.62 -22.38 16.13
C LEU A 570 13.90 -22.79 15.38
N LEU A 571 14.21 -22.14 14.28
CA LEU A 571 15.39 -22.43 13.49
C LEU A 571 16.68 -22.04 14.22
N CYS A 572 16.68 -20.93 14.95
CA CYS A 572 17.80 -20.53 15.80
C CYS A 572 18.11 -21.60 16.85
N TYR A 573 17.08 -22.13 17.52
CA TYR A 573 17.24 -23.22 18.47
C TYR A 573 17.88 -24.48 17.83
N PHE A 574 17.40 -24.90 16.66
CA PHE A 574 18.00 -26.05 15.96
C PHE A 574 19.45 -25.81 15.54
N HIS A 575 19.79 -24.58 15.12
CA HIS A 575 21.20 -24.24 14.82
C HIS A 575 22.10 -24.29 16.05
N LEU A 576 21.64 -23.80 17.20
CA LEU A 576 22.37 -23.88 18.44
C LEU A 576 22.52 -25.33 18.93
N CYS A 577 21.48 -26.17 18.75
CA CYS A 577 21.58 -27.61 19.01
C CYS A 577 22.59 -28.35 18.11
N ALA A 578 22.81 -27.84 16.89
CA ALA A 578 23.84 -28.32 15.97
C ALA A 578 25.21 -27.69 16.22
N GLU A 579 25.42 -27.08 17.39
CA GLU A 579 26.67 -26.46 17.85
C GLU A 579 27.19 -25.33 16.96
N ASP A 580 26.30 -24.66 16.20
CA ASP A 580 26.64 -23.49 15.38
C ASP A 580 26.22 -22.20 16.09
N TYR A 581 27.20 -21.44 16.56
CA TYR A 581 27.01 -20.20 17.31
C TYR A 581 26.90 -18.94 16.42
N HIS A 582 26.97 -19.07 15.09
CA HIS A 582 26.84 -17.93 14.15
C HIS A 582 25.37 -17.55 13.87
N TRP A 583 24.58 -17.29 14.90
CA TRP A 583 23.15 -17.04 14.77
C TRP A 583 22.78 -15.60 14.34
N TRP A 584 23.63 -14.59 14.56
CA TRP A 584 23.32 -13.18 14.35
C TRP A 584 22.81 -12.86 12.95
N TRP A 585 23.59 -13.15 11.93
CA TRP A 585 23.20 -12.96 10.55
C TRP A 585 22.12 -13.95 10.11
N ARG A 586 22.16 -15.15 10.62
CA ARG A 586 21.14 -16.15 10.28
C ARG A 586 19.76 -15.72 10.77
N ALA A 587 19.64 -15.22 11.99
CA ALA A 587 18.37 -14.73 12.52
C ALA A 587 17.77 -13.61 11.64
N PHE A 588 18.61 -12.66 11.20
CA PHE A 588 18.19 -11.61 10.30
C PHE A 588 17.79 -12.14 8.91
N LEU A 589 18.64 -12.98 8.30
CA LEU A 589 18.43 -13.47 6.95
C LEU A 589 17.28 -14.49 6.86
N THR A 590 17.09 -15.35 7.85
CA THR A 590 16.02 -16.34 7.88
C THR A 590 14.66 -15.70 7.76
N SER A 591 14.38 -14.69 8.56
CA SER A 591 13.13 -13.94 8.46
C SER A 591 13.10 -13.03 7.22
N GLY A 592 14.23 -12.40 6.89
CA GLY A 592 14.37 -11.56 5.69
C GLY A 592 14.15 -12.31 4.37
N PHE A 593 14.38 -13.62 4.34
CA PHE A 593 14.17 -14.44 3.15
C PHE A 593 12.69 -14.50 2.71
N THR A 594 11.76 -14.18 3.59
CA THR A 594 10.34 -13.97 3.25
C THR A 594 10.18 -12.94 2.13
N ALA A 595 11.03 -11.90 2.10
CA ALA A 595 11.03 -10.90 1.04
C ALA A 595 11.51 -11.43 -0.32
N VAL A 596 12.40 -12.42 -0.31
CA VAL A 596 12.84 -13.09 -1.55
C VAL A 596 11.70 -13.90 -2.16
N TYR A 597 10.88 -14.54 -1.33
CA TYR A 597 9.66 -15.22 -1.82
C TYR A 597 8.64 -14.22 -2.35
N LEU A 598 8.52 -13.04 -1.74
CA LEU A 598 7.69 -11.96 -2.26
C LEU A 598 8.16 -11.53 -3.66
N LEU A 599 9.46 -11.36 -3.86
CA LEU A 599 10.03 -11.04 -5.17
C LEU A 599 9.75 -12.15 -6.20
N ALA A 600 9.99 -13.41 -5.83
CA ALA A 600 9.69 -14.55 -6.71
C ALA A 600 8.21 -14.61 -7.09
N TYR A 601 7.33 -14.31 -6.14
CA TYR A 601 5.89 -14.23 -6.39
C TYR A 601 5.53 -13.07 -7.32
N ALA A 602 6.11 -11.88 -7.14
CA ALA A 602 5.86 -10.74 -8.02
C ALA A 602 6.33 -11.01 -9.46
N VAL A 603 7.46 -11.69 -9.64
CA VAL A 603 7.94 -12.15 -10.95
C VAL A 603 6.99 -13.20 -11.56
N HIS A 604 6.50 -14.15 -10.75
CA HIS A 604 5.52 -15.13 -11.20
C HIS A 604 4.21 -14.48 -11.63
N TYR A 605 3.72 -13.54 -10.81
CA TYR A 605 2.50 -12.77 -11.08
C TYR A 605 2.61 -12.01 -12.41
N PHE A 606 3.72 -11.33 -12.67
CA PHE A 606 3.98 -10.65 -13.93
C PHE A 606 3.95 -11.61 -15.12
N ARG A 607 4.65 -12.76 -15.06
CA ARG A 607 4.70 -13.75 -16.14
C ARG A 607 3.36 -14.45 -16.38
N HIS A 608 2.60 -14.70 -15.33
CA HIS A 608 1.29 -15.35 -15.45
C HIS A 608 0.28 -14.43 -16.12
N THR A 609 0.39 -13.15 -15.85
CA THR A 609 -0.42 -12.10 -16.46
C THR A 609 -0.15 -11.97 -17.96
N GLU A 610 1.11 -12.11 -18.38
CA GLU A 610 1.52 -12.05 -19.79
C GLU A 610 1.01 -13.25 -20.64
N ARG A 611 0.79 -14.42 -20.02
CA ARG A 611 0.38 -15.66 -20.72
C ARG A 611 -1.12 -15.86 -20.88
N HIS A 612 -1.93 -15.31 -20.00
CA HIS A 612 -3.38 -15.50 -20.00
C HIS A 612 -4.09 -14.20 -20.36
N THR A 613 -4.55 -14.11 -21.59
CA THR A 613 -5.35 -13.01 -22.16
C THR A 613 -6.67 -12.73 -21.43
N HIS A 614 -7.01 -13.51 -20.41
CA HIS A 614 -8.23 -13.36 -19.60
C HIS A 614 -7.96 -12.84 -18.17
N THR A 615 -6.72 -12.58 -17.79
CA THR A 615 -6.41 -11.94 -16.50
C THR A 615 -6.28 -10.43 -16.68
N LYS A 616 -6.86 -9.67 -15.76
CA LYS A 616 -7.03 -8.21 -15.82
C LYS A 616 -5.76 -7.35 -15.86
N LEU A 617 -4.57 -7.93 -15.94
CA LEU A 617 -3.31 -7.19 -15.85
C LEU A 617 -2.35 -7.61 -16.98
N ALA A 618 -2.60 -7.19 -18.20
CA ALA A 618 -1.62 -7.31 -19.28
C ALA A 618 -0.76 -6.03 -19.32
N ILE A 619 0.36 -6.01 -18.56
CA ILE A 619 1.29 -4.88 -18.60
C ILE A 619 2.05 -4.90 -19.92
N GLU A 620 1.72 -3.98 -20.80
CA GLU A 620 2.39 -3.80 -22.09
C GLU A 620 3.31 -2.58 -22.07
N GLY A 621 4.47 -2.73 -22.69
CA GLY A 621 5.47 -1.67 -22.85
C GLY A 621 6.68 -1.77 -21.93
N VAL A 622 7.84 -1.39 -22.48
CA VAL A 622 9.14 -1.44 -21.76
C VAL A 622 9.15 -0.54 -20.54
N ALA A 623 8.62 0.68 -20.67
CA ALA A 623 8.57 1.63 -19.55
C ALA A 623 7.72 1.12 -18.39
N SER A 624 6.51 0.59 -18.66
CA SER A 624 5.63 0.00 -17.65
C SER A 624 6.28 -1.19 -16.95
N THR A 625 6.99 -2.05 -17.70
CA THR A 625 7.71 -3.20 -17.14
C THR A 625 8.83 -2.75 -16.19
N ILE A 626 9.62 -1.76 -16.57
CA ILE A 626 10.70 -1.23 -15.72
C ILE A 626 10.11 -0.60 -14.46
N LEU A 627 9.05 0.17 -14.58
CA LEU A 627 8.37 0.78 -13.43
C LEU A 627 7.80 -0.28 -12.48
N TYR A 628 7.17 -1.33 -13.01
CA TYR A 628 6.68 -2.45 -12.20
C TYR A 628 7.79 -3.07 -11.35
N PHE A 629 8.92 -3.42 -11.97
CA PHE A 629 10.03 -4.04 -11.26
C PHE A 629 10.74 -3.07 -10.31
N GLY A 630 10.86 -1.78 -10.66
CA GLY A 630 11.43 -0.76 -9.79
C GLY A 630 10.61 -0.59 -8.51
N TYR A 631 9.31 -0.35 -8.60
CA TYR A 631 8.45 -0.25 -7.41
C TYR A 631 8.41 -1.56 -6.62
N THR A 632 8.40 -2.70 -7.29
CA THR A 632 8.48 -4.00 -6.62
C THR A 632 9.78 -4.15 -5.85
N LEU A 633 10.91 -3.70 -6.39
CA LEU A 633 12.21 -3.76 -5.72
C LEU A 633 12.22 -2.91 -4.45
N ILE A 634 11.65 -1.70 -4.48
CA ILE A 634 11.50 -0.87 -3.27
C ILE A 634 10.67 -1.60 -2.21
N MET A 635 9.52 -2.16 -2.59
CA MET A 635 8.66 -2.91 -1.66
C MET A 635 9.38 -4.11 -1.05
N VAL A 636 10.10 -4.89 -1.86
CA VAL A 636 10.88 -6.06 -1.40
C VAL A 636 12.00 -5.64 -0.47
N LEU A 637 12.70 -4.54 -0.75
CA LEU A 637 13.77 -4.02 0.08
C LEU A 637 13.26 -3.59 1.47
N ILE A 638 12.17 -2.83 1.49
CA ILE A 638 11.52 -2.39 2.72
C ILE A 638 11.05 -3.61 3.53
N PHE A 639 10.44 -4.58 2.87
CA PHE A 639 9.94 -5.80 3.50
C PHE A 639 11.07 -6.69 4.04
N PHE A 640 12.21 -6.75 3.34
CA PHE A 640 13.41 -7.46 3.79
C PHE A 640 13.97 -6.87 5.10
N LEU A 641 14.14 -5.56 5.17
CA LEU A 641 14.62 -4.89 6.37
C LEU A 641 13.66 -5.06 7.54
N PHE A 642 12.37 -4.94 7.28
CA PHE A 642 11.30 -5.08 8.25
C PHE A 642 11.25 -6.48 8.86
N THR A 643 11.09 -7.52 8.02
CA THR A 643 11.00 -8.91 8.50
C THR A 643 12.30 -9.39 9.14
N GLY A 644 13.46 -9.06 8.54
CA GLY A 644 14.76 -9.40 9.08
C GLY A 644 14.99 -8.83 10.49
N THR A 645 14.56 -7.61 10.73
CA THR A 645 14.66 -6.96 12.05
C THR A 645 13.76 -7.63 13.09
N ILE A 646 12.55 -8.03 12.71
CA ILE A 646 11.64 -8.79 13.60
C ILE A 646 12.29 -10.10 14.03
N GLY A 647 12.76 -10.90 13.07
CA GLY A 647 13.40 -12.18 13.36
C GLY A 647 14.65 -12.03 14.22
N PHE A 648 15.47 -11.03 13.93
CA PHE A 648 16.67 -10.74 14.72
C PHE A 648 16.35 -10.43 16.18
N PHE A 649 15.45 -9.51 16.46
CA PHE A 649 15.12 -9.15 17.85
C PHE A 649 14.41 -10.27 18.59
N ALA A 650 13.60 -11.07 17.93
CA ALA A 650 12.99 -12.26 18.50
C ALA A 650 14.04 -13.27 18.93
N CYS A 651 15.03 -13.58 18.07
CA CYS A 651 16.14 -14.46 18.40
C CYS A 651 17.06 -13.87 19.47
N PHE A 652 17.35 -12.57 19.40
CA PHE A 652 18.18 -11.91 20.41
C PHE A 652 17.56 -12.03 21.81
N TRP A 653 16.26 -11.79 21.92
CA TRP A 653 15.54 -12.00 23.18
C TRP A 653 15.58 -13.45 23.62
N PHE A 654 15.31 -14.40 22.72
CA PHE A 654 15.30 -15.82 23.01
C PHE A 654 16.67 -16.30 23.50
N VAL A 655 17.75 -16.03 22.76
CA VAL A 655 19.12 -16.42 23.11
C VAL A 655 19.56 -15.83 24.45
N THR A 656 19.27 -14.55 24.67
CA THR A 656 19.58 -13.89 25.95
C THR A 656 18.86 -14.56 27.10
N LYS A 657 17.62 -14.98 26.93
CA LYS A 657 16.82 -15.64 27.98
C LYS A 657 17.32 -17.06 28.25
N ILE A 658 17.60 -17.84 27.22
CA ILE A 658 18.11 -19.22 27.41
C ILE A 658 19.41 -19.23 28.21
N TYR A 659 20.39 -18.46 27.74
CA TYR A 659 21.74 -18.47 28.39
C TYR A 659 21.77 -17.67 29.69
N GLY A 660 20.75 -16.86 29.98
CA GLY A 660 20.60 -16.19 31.27
C GLY A 660 20.12 -17.11 32.41
N VAL A 661 19.56 -18.28 32.07
CA VAL A 661 19.03 -19.24 33.05
C VAL A 661 20.03 -20.37 33.33
N VAL A 662 20.96 -20.61 32.40
CA VAL A 662 22.01 -21.65 32.59
C VAL A 662 23.04 -21.17 33.60
N LYS A 663 23.30 -21.98 34.64
CA LYS A 663 24.45 -21.76 35.52
C LYS A 663 25.72 -22.08 34.71
N VAL A 664 26.59 -21.12 34.61
CA VAL A 664 27.92 -21.27 34.03
C VAL A 664 28.91 -21.07 35.18
N ASP A 665 29.68 -22.07 35.49
CA ASP A 665 30.72 -21.98 36.49
C ASP A 665 31.92 -21.17 36.02
#